data_bc79e6ced0be59e811e49c1b0fcc41f8
#
_entry.id   bc79e6ced0be59e811e49c1b0fcc41f8
#
_cell.length_a   1.000
_cell.length_b   1.000
_cell.length_c   1.000
_cell.angle_alpha   90.00
_cell.angle_beta   90.00
_cell.angle_gamma   90.00
#
_symmetry.space_group_name_H-M   'P 1'
#
loop_
_entity.id
_entity.type
_entity.pdbx_description
1 polymer ?
#
loop_
_entity_poly.entity_id
_entity_poly.type
_entity_poly.pdbx_seq_one_letter_code
_entity_poly.pdbx_strand_id
1 'polypeptide(L)'
;MNTVHLKLLSFTFLLVKGRARSAGPPAVARCDFRFHRTVFQFFRTMATNTNTETRQPLGLKKAKQKEPLRRVKTKENRSKRGDVHGPSTVYLQVVGAGSRDNAASLYVFSEYNRYLFNCGEGTQRLMQEHKLKAARLDNIFLTRLSWENVGGLSGMILTLKDTGVPECVLSGPPQLENYLNAIKSFSGPLEDIKLSVRPYTETYKDDTMTVYQVPIFAQLRGDSGKLFPKSGRISPSQSPASPRTDDVHINSRGDSPGERRKAARDTSLVVAFICKLHPKKGNFLVAQAKEFGLPVGTAAIGPLIAALKDGKSITYEGKEILPEQVCTPTDPGPVFIIVECPSEEFVEAVCTNQQLRRYQTGGTEDCPALVVHMTPESVLKTDQYKKWMERFPPTTEHLILNEHVCTVHNIRSHKIQAQLNTIHPEIFPELKSYKTKEPQAALHVPNVRAECLLKFQLRPVMEWQRDAIPSCNTEEFVKEASEVSNFLEEVDKCRKICSTDAAELSGQEQKYPEVVFMGTGSALPMKIRNVSGTLVNISPSQSVLLDCGEGTFGQLCRHYGDSVDDALCKISTVFISHMHADHHTGLLMLLYQRERALTTLGKAFSRIYLVAPVHIMTWLNQYHEYCEEILNHINFIPNKSLCDGAEVSKQRTKSFIQALLKKNDLEKFQTCTVRHCMNAFACSFTHQSGWKLAFSGDTMPCDAFVDIGKSATLLIHEATLEDGLEEEAVEKRHSTTSQAIDIGMRMNAEFIMLNHFSQRYAKIPLFSEDFNDRVGISFDHMRICFGDFKILPRLIPALKTLFAEDIGEMEERRERRELRHPRGSSSEVNSEQKTTRAANVSRGAKRDQEAAATHSVETKRLKTS
;
A
#
# COMPACT_ATOMS: atom_id res chain seq x y z
N MET A 1 15.93 -33.73 -5.45
CA MET A 1 16.70 -32.77 -6.25
C MET A 1 17.29 -31.60 -5.44
N ASN A 2 16.70 -31.18 -4.36
CA ASN A 2 17.18 -30.00 -3.61
C ASN A 2 18.41 -30.24 -2.72
N THR A 3 18.64 -31.47 -2.28
CA THR A 3 19.78 -31.82 -1.41
C THR A 3 21.11 -31.94 -2.14
N VAL A 4 21.10 -32.23 -3.44
CA VAL A 4 22.30 -32.33 -4.26
C VAL A 4 22.82 -30.95 -4.67
N HIS A 5 21.91 -29.96 -4.87
CA HIS A 5 22.28 -28.59 -5.22
C HIS A 5 22.96 -27.83 -4.07
N LEU A 6 22.53 -28.06 -2.84
CA LEU A 6 23.16 -27.44 -1.65
C LEU A 6 24.56 -28.01 -1.38
N LYS A 7 24.79 -29.30 -1.65
CA LYS A 7 26.11 -29.90 -1.47
C LYS A 7 27.13 -29.44 -2.54
N LEU A 8 26.67 -29.16 -3.77
CA LEU A 8 27.54 -28.61 -4.82
C LEU A 8 27.95 -27.15 -4.55
N LEU A 9 27.04 -26.33 -4.03
CA LEU A 9 27.34 -24.94 -3.64
C LEU A 9 28.33 -24.89 -2.46
N SER A 10 28.21 -25.81 -1.49
CA SER A 10 29.15 -25.91 -0.35
C SER A 10 30.55 -26.38 -0.81
N PHE A 11 30.65 -27.27 -1.79
CA PHE A 11 31.92 -27.75 -2.30
C PHE A 11 32.67 -26.68 -3.10
N THR A 12 31.96 -25.87 -3.88
CA THR A 12 32.54 -24.75 -4.65
C THR A 12 33.06 -23.64 -3.72
N PHE A 13 32.36 -23.38 -2.61
CA PHE A 13 32.80 -22.38 -1.61
C PHE A 13 34.04 -22.85 -0.81
N LEU A 14 34.18 -24.13 -0.57
CA LEU A 14 35.36 -24.73 0.11
C LEU A 14 36.60 -24.73 -0.80
N LEU A 15 36.44 -24.95 -2.10
CA LEU A 15 37.56 -24.87 -3.06
C LEU A 15 38.12 -23.45 -3.25
N VAL A 16 37.25 -22.42 -3.16
CA VAL A 16 37.71 -21.03 -3.23
C VAL A 16 38.40 -20.59 -1.92
N LYS A 17 38.01 -21.12 -0.76
CA LYS A 17 38.69 -20.85 0.52
C LYS A 17 40.03 -21.56 0.69
N GLY A 18 40.24 -22.68 0.02
CA GLY A 18 41.49 -23.47 0.09
C GLY A 18 42.66 -22.89 -0.70
N ARG A 19 42.44 -21.94 -1.62
CA ARG A 19 43.50 -21.32 -2.44
C ARG A 19 44.01 -19.95 -1.94
N ALA A 20 43.52 -19.46 -0.82
CA ALA A 20 43.89 -18.14 -0.31
C ALA A 20 44.99 -18.14 0.77
N ARG A 21 45.76 -19.21 0.91
CA ARG A 21 46.86 -19.28 1.87
C ARG A 21 48.17 -19.72 1.21
N SER A 22 48.80 -18.91 0.38
CA SER A 22 50.24 -18.80 0.21
C SER A 22 50.58 -17.76 -0.85
N ALA A 23 51.39 -16.79 -0.45
CA ALA A 23 52.22 -15.86 -1.19
C ALA A 23 51.75 -14.38 -1.24
N GLY A 24 52.65 -13.51 -0.86
CA GLY A 24 52.62 -12.09 -0.64
C GLY A 24 52.24 -11.21 -1.82
N PRO A 25 52.26 -9.89 -1.64
CA PRO A 25 51.47 -8.95 -2.44
C PRO A 25 52.16 -8.65 -3.77
N PRO A 26 51.58 -8.23 -4.76
CA PRO A 26 50.43 -7.72 -5.26
C PRO A 26 50.10 -7.64 -6.63
N ALA A 27 49.31 -7.29 -7.19
CA ALA A 27 48.85 -6.79 -8.48
C ALA A 27 47.36 -7.01 -8.63
N VAL A 28 46.67 -5.91 -8.82
CA VAL A 28 45.26 -5.82 -9.14
C VAL A 28 44.94 -6.78 -10.29
N ALA A 29 44.22 -7.86 -9.95
CA ALA A 29 43.67 -8.74 -10.97
C ALA A 29 42.25 -8.30 -11.26
N ARG A 30 42.02 -7.78 -12.45
CA ARG A 30 40.72 -7.62 -13.07
C ARG A 30 40.03 -8.98 -13.09
N CYS A 31 38.97 -9.16 -12.32
CA CYS A 31 38.05 -10.28 -12.49
C CYS A 31 37.22 -10.03 -13.74
N ASP A 32 37.59 -10.71 -14.80
CA ASP A 32 36.96 -10.64 -16.11
C ASP A 32 35.55 -11.24 -16.10
N PHE A 33 34.64 -10.51 -16.66
CA PHE A 33 33.28 -10.89 -17.03
C PHE A 33 33.18 -12.15 -17.95
N ARG A 34 34.28 -12.75 -18.30
CA ARG A 34 34.33 -13.96 -19.15
C ARG A 34 33.96 -15.26 -18.44
N PHE A 35 34.05 -15.30 -17.08
CA PHE A 35 33.72 -16.52 -16.36
C PHE A 35 32.23 -16.85 -16.38
N HIS A 36 31.37 -15.83 -16.37
CA HIS A 36 29.93 -16.03 -16.46
C HIS A 36 29.46 -16.54 -17.83
N ARG A 37 30.16 -16.18 -18.92
CA ARG A 37 29.78 -16.63 -20.25
C ARG A 37 30.16 -18.09 -20.49
N THR A 38 31.26 -18.55 -19.93
CA THR A 38 31.76 -19.94 -20.11
C THR A 38 30.90 -20.94 -19.32
N VAL A 39 30.42 -20.59 -18.14
CA VAL A 39 29.50 -21.40 -17.35
C VAL A 39 28.13 -21.51 -18.02
N PHE A 40 27.64 -20.46 -18.63
CA PHE A 40 26.35 -20.46 -19.36
C PHE A 40 26.44 -21.27 -20.68
N GLN A 41 27.59 -21.29 -21.34
CA GLN A 41 27.82 -22.13 -22.53
C GLN A 41 27.97 -23.61 -22.18
N PHE A 42 28.59 -23.94 -21.02
CA PHE A 42 28.71 -25.32 -20.56
C PHE A 42 27.32 -25.91 -20.22
N PHE A 43 26.41 -25.17 -19.63
CA PHE A 43 25.04 -25.64 -19.39
C PHE A 43 24.20 -25.76 -20.65
N ARG A 44 24.49 -24.96 -21.69
CA ARG A 44 23.79 -25.07 -22.98
C ARG A 44 24.25 -26.28 -23.81
N THR A 45 25.50 -26.71 -23.65
CA THR A 45 26.05 -27.87 -24.35
C THR A 45 25.67 -29.18 -23.67
N MET A 46 25.40 -29.20 -22.38
CA MET A 46 24.89 -30.38 -21.70
C MET A 46 23.39 -30.65 -21.94
N ALA A 47 22.64 -29.65 -22.38
CA ALA A 47 21.21 -29.78 -22.68
C ALA A 47 20.93 -30.33 -24.09
N THR A 48 21.95 -30.47 -24.93
CA THR A 48 21.81 -30.89 -26.34
C THR A 48 22.32 -32.30 -26.68
N ASN A 49 22.88 -33.02 -25.71
CA ASN A 49 23.42 -34.40 -25.98
C ASN A 49 22.81 -35.45 -25.01
N THR A 50 21.52 -35.70 -25.16
CA THR A 50 20.91 -36.97 -24.72
C THR A 50 19.78 -37.34 -25.67
N ASN A 51 20.15 -37.82 -26.82
CA ASN A 51 19.33 -38.77 -27.60
C ASN A 51 19.84 -40.16 -27.31
N THR A 52 19.07 -40.97 -26.58
CA THR A 52 18.80 -42.39 -26.88
C THR A 52 17.83 -42.99 -25.86
N GLU A 53 16.79 -43.56 -26.45
CA GLU A 53 15.94 -44.68 -26.03
C GLU A 53 15.01 -44.59 -24.79
N THR A 54 13.77 -44.47 -25.18
CA THR A 54 12.56 -45.17 -24.71
C THR A 54 12.56 -45.75 -23.27
N ARG A 55 11.95 -45.04 -22.38
CA ARG A 55 10.98 -45.55 -21.39
C ARG A 55 10.06 -44.38 -20.94
N GLN A 56 8.75 -44.52 -21.18
CA GLN A 56 7.74 -43.57 -20.73
C GLN A 56 7.74 -43.46 -19.18
N PRO A 57 7.87 -42.28 -18.61
CA PRO A 57 7.44 -41.99 -17.24
C PRO A 57 6.09 -41.28 -17.24
N LEU A 58 5.25 -41.73 -16.32
CA LEU A 58 3.96 -41.18 -15.98
C LEU A 58 4.02 -39.64 -15.81
N GLY A 59 3.12 -39.00 -16.50
CA GLY A 59 2.48 -37.75 -16.32
C GLY A 59 3.13 -36.69 -15.42
N LEU A 60 4.17 -35.98 -15.88
CA LEU A 60 4.44 -34.62 -15.46
C LEU A 60 3.34 -33.71 -16.04
N LYS A 61 2.41 -33.25 -15.20
CA LYS A 61 1.45 -32.20 -15.56
C LYS A 61 2.26 -31.01 -16.10
N LYS A 62 2.22 -30.78 -17.41
CA LYS A 62 2.68 -29.54 -18.04
C LYS A 62 2.09 -28.38 -17.24
N ALA A 63 2.93 -27.47 -16.74
CA ALA A 63 2.48 -26.23 -16.18
C ALA A 63 1.50 -25.59 -17.18
N LYS A 64 0.26 -25.47 -16.80
CA LYS A 64 -0.76 -24.79 -17.61
C LYS A 64 -0.23 -23.37 -17.82
N GLN A 65 0.14 -23.01 -19.06
CA GLN A 65 0.31 -21.61 -19.44
C GLN A 65 -0.96 -20.89 -18.94
N LYS A 66 -0.78 -19.92 -18.02
CA LYS A 66 -1.90 -19.09 -17.56
C LYS A 66 -2.53 -18.49 -18.80
N GLU A 67 -3.79 -18.84 -19.08
CA GLU A 67 -4.52 -18.23 -20.18
C GLU A 67 -4.50 -16.70 -20.01
N PRO A 68 -4.23 -15.93 -21.07
CA PRO A 68 -4.28 -14.48 -21.02
C PRO A 68 -5.64 -14.05 -20.47
N LEU A 69 -5.63 -13.13 -19.52
CA LEU A 69 -6.83 -12.57 -18.92
C LEU A 69 -7.83 -12.20 -20.02
N ARG A 70 -9.12 -12.57 -19.85
CA ARG A 70 -10.19 -12.31 -20.82
C ARG A 70 -10.15 -10.88 -21.39
N ARG A 71 -9.67 -9.94 -20.61
CA ARG A 71 -9.50 -8.53 -20.98
C ARG A 71 -8.39 -8.31 -22.01
N VAL A 72 -7.24 -9.00 -21.89
CA VAL A 72 -6.14 -8.92 -22.87
C VAL A 72 -6.65 -9.41 -24.23
N LYS A 73 -7.33 -10.56 -24.26
CA LYS A 73 -7.97 -11.10 -25.48
C LYS A 73 -9.01 -10.12 -26.06
N THR A 74 -9.78 -9.41 -25.21
CA THR A 74 -10.76 -8.42 -25.66
C THR A 74 -10.10 -7.16 -26.23
N LYS A 75 -8.96 -6.73 -25.66
CA LYS A 75 -8.16 -5.58 -26.12
C LYS A 75 -7.51 -5.89 -27.48
N GLU A 76 -6.90 -7.07 -27.61
CA GLU A 76 -6.33 -7.55 -28.87
C GLU A 76 -7.39 -7.68 -29.98
N ASN A 77 -8.58 -8.18 -29.66
CA ASN A 77 -9.67 -8.33 -30.62
C ASN A 77 -10.23 -6.98 -31.09
N ARG A 78 -10.21 -5.93 -30.25
CA ARG A 78 -10.57 -4.56 -30.66
C ARG A 78 -9.52 -3.94 -31.58
N SER A 79 -8.24 -4.07 -31.21
CA SER A 79 -7.13 -3.59 -32.03
C SER A 79 -7.14 -4.20 -33.45
N LYS A 80 -7.55 -5.47 -33.56
CA LYS A 80 -7.67 -6.15 -34.86
C LYS A 80 -8.86 -5.69 -35.71
N ARG A 81 -9.89 -5.08 -35.11
CA ARG A 81 -11.10 -4.62 -35.83
C ARG A 81 -10.95 -3.27 -36.53
N GLY A 82 -9.89 -2.50 -36.25
CA GLY A 82 -9.61 -1.20 -36.90
C GLY A 82 -10.59 -0.07 -36.58
N ASP A 83 -11.67 -0.34 -35.87
CA ASP A 83 -12.72 0.62 -35.55
C ASP A 83 -12.45 1.27 -34.18
N VAL A 84 -11.87 2.46 -34.20
CA VAL A 84 -11.66 3.27 -32.98
C VAL A 84 -12.95 4.05 -32.69
N HIS A 85 -13.90 3.40 -32.02
CA HIS A 85 -15.04 4.08 -31.43
C HIS A 85 -14.72 4.41 -29.99
N GLY A 86 -14.90 5.67 -29.59
CA GLY A 86 -14.77 6.06 -28.20
C GLY A 86 -15.70 5.25 -27.30
N PRO A 87 -15.34 5.07 -26.01
CA PRO A 87 -16.10 4.26 -25.06
C PRO A 87 -17.48 4.87 -24.79
N SER A 88 -18.45 3.99 -24.49
CA SER A 88 -19.83 4.39 -24.17
C SER A 88 -20.01 4.81 -22.71
N THR A 89 -19.17 4.32 -21.83
CA THR A 89 -19.21 4.63 -20.40
C THR A 89 -17.85 5.11 -19.92
N VAL A 90 -17.80 6.34 -19.41
CA VAL A 90 -16.61 6.93 -18.78
C VAL A 90 -17.06 7.75 -17.58
N TYR A 91 -16.39 7.57 -16.45
CA TYR A 91 -16.57 8.42 -15.28
C TYR A 91 -15.27 8.59 -14.49
N LEU A 92 -15.17 9.72 -13.81
CA LEU A 92 -14.18 9.96 -12.80
C LEU A 92 -14.75 9.61 -11.42
N GLN A 93 -13.93 9.05 -10.53
CA GLN A 93 -14.33 8.73 -9.17
C GLN A 93 -13.21 9.09 -8.20
N VAL A 94 -13.55 9.84 -7.16
CA VAL A 94 -12.63 10.19 -6.10
C VAL A 94 -12.30 8.94 -5.29
N VAL A 95 -11.02 8.62 -5.13
CA VAL A 95 -10.53 7.58 -4.22
C VAL A 95 -10.13 8.22 -2.90
N GLY A 96 -9.14 9.08 -2.92
CA GLY A 96 -8.76 9.93 -1.80
C GLY A 96 -9.13 11.38 -2.11
N ALA A 97 -9.84 12.04 -1.21
CA ALA A 97 -10.31 13.41 -1.43
C ALA A 97 -9.27 14.48 -1.06
N GLY A 98 -8.08 14.09 -0.58
CA GLY A 98 -7.02 15.00 -0.17
C GLY A 98 -7.10 15.39 1.30
N SER A 99 -7.81 14.62 2.12
CA SER A 99 -7.78 14.79 3.57
C SER A 99 -6.39 14.52 4.13
N ARG A 100 -6.12 15.01 5.33
CA ARG A 100 -4.81 14.83 5.96
C ARG A 100 -4.43 13.34 6.14
N ASP A 101 -5.42 12.47 6.32
CA ASP A 101 -5.23 11.03 6.52
C ASP A 101 -5.29 10.20 5.23
N ASN A 102 -5.75 10.77 4.11
CA ASN A 102 -5.84 10.10 2.81
C ASN A 102 -5.52 11.09 1.68
N ALA A 103 -4.43 10.86 1.01
CA ALA A 103 -3.94 11.72 -0.07
C ALA A 103 -4.93 11.85 -1.24
N ALA A 104 -4.83 12.94 -1.99
CA ALA A 104 -5.65 13.16 -3.17
C ALA A 104 -5.34 12.15 -4.28
N SER A 105 -6.33 11.38 -4.68
CA SER A 105 -6.20 10.41 -5.77
C SER A 105 -7.52 10.22 -6.50
N LEU A 106 -7.45 10.11 -7.84
CA LEU A 106 -8.62 10.07 -8.69
C LEU A 106 -8.56 8.87 -9.62
N TYR A 107 -9.60 8.06 -9.63
CA TYR A 107 -9.77 6.89 -10.49
C TYR A 107 -10.64 7.25 -11.69
N VAL A 108 -10.18 6.92 -12.91
CA VAL A 108 -10.96 7.09 -14.13
C VAL A 108 -11.30 5.73 -14.70
N PHE A 109 -12.58 5.49 -14.77
CA PHE A 109 -13.14 4.29 -15.37
C PHE A 109 -13.50 4.54 -16.84
N SER A 110 -13.05 3.66 -17.70
CA SER A 110 -13.59 3.44 -19.02
C SER A 110 -13.92 1.95 -19.20
N GLU A 111 -14.89 1.61 -20.00
CA GLU A 111 -15.12 0.19 -20.35
C GLU A 111 -13.90 -0.47 -21.02
N TYR A 112 -12.98 0.35 -21.57
CA TYR A 112 -11.77 -0.09 -22.24
C TYR A 112 -10.57 -0.16 -21.31
N ASN A 113 -10.23 0.93 -20.62
CA ASN A 113 -9.05 1.10 -19.81
C ASN A 113 -9.37 1.68 -18.43
N ARG A 114 -8.41 1.61 -17.52
CA ARG A 114 -8.49 2.14 -16.16
C ARG A 114 -7.28 3.01 -15.89
N TYR A 115 -7.52 4.14 -15.25
CA TYR A 115 -6.49 5.13 -14.97
C TYR A 115 -6.55 5.55 -13.52
N LEU A 116 -5.40 5.87 -12.96
CA LEU A 116 -5.26 6.47 -11.64
C LEU A 116 -4.44 7.75 -11.78
N PHE A 117 -4.90 8.84 -11.19
CA PHE A 117 -4.16 10.09 -11.08
C PHE A 117 -3.76 10.29 -9.63
N ASN A 118 -2.44 10.35 -9.40
CA ASN A 118 -1.76 10.28 -8.13
C ASN A 118 -2.02 8.96 -7.37
N CYS A 119 -1.05 8.57 -6.55
CA CYS A 119 -1.09 7.35 -5.77
C CYS A 119 -0.36 7.58 -4.43
N GLY A 120 -0.91 8.49 -3.59
CA GLY A 120 -0.39 8.73 -2.26
C GLY A 120 -0.72 7.59 -1.29
N GLU A 121 -0.20 7.68 -0.06
CA GLU A 121 -0.45 6.67 0.97
C GLU A 121 -1.94 6.44 1.20
N GLY A 122 -2.32 5.18 1.40
CA GLY A 122 -3.71 4.77 1.62
C GLY A 122 -4.53 4.53 0.35
N THR A 123 -4.06 4.98 -0.85
CA THR A 123 -4.82 4.81 -2.10
C THR A 123 -5.12 3.33 -2.40
N GLN A 124 -4.15 2.44 -2.24
CA GLN A 124 -4.32 0.99 -2.44
C GLN A 124 -5.37 0.42 -1.45
N ARG A 125 -5.27 0.79 -0.18
CA ARG A 125 -6.21 0.36 0.87
C ARG A 125 -7.65 0.79 0.55
N LEU A 126 -7.85 2.06 0.15
CA LEU A 126 -9.15 2.59 -0.23
C LEU A 126 -9.73 1.89 -1.46
N MET A 127 -8.91 1.65 -2.49
CA MET A 127 -9.35 0.90 -3.66
C MET A 127 -9.83 -0.52 -3.29
N GLN A 128 -9.14 -1.17 -2.36
CA GLN A 128 -9.51 -2.51 -1.89
C GLN A 128 -10.78 -2.46 -1.02
N GLU A 129 -10.88 -1.50 -0.11
CA GLU A 129 -12.04 -1.32 0.77
C GLU A 129 -13.32 -1.10 -0.03
N HIS A 130 -13.26 -0.23 -1.03
CA HIS A 130 -14.40 0.16 -1.86
C HIS A 130 -14.55 -0.70 -3.13
N LYS A 131 -13.83 -1.82 -3.22
CA LYS A 131 -13.91 -2.79 -4.32
C LYS A 131 -13.59 -2.20 -5.70
N LEU A 132 -12.79 -1.12 -5.75
CA LEU A 132 -12.22 -0.61 -6.99
C LEU A 132 -11.12 -1.56 -7.46
N LYS A 133 -11.23 -2.01 -8.71
CA LYS A 133 -10.40 -3.12 -9.20
C LYS A 133 -9.00 -2.64 -9.59
N ALA A 134 -8.06 -2.60 -8.65
CA ALA A 134 -6.64 -2.31 -8.91
C ALA A 134 -6.06 -3.24 -9.99
N ALA A 135 -6.39 -4.53 -9.98
CA ALA A 135 -5.96 -5.51 -10.99
C ALA A 135 -6.36 -5.17 -12.45
N ARG A 136 -6.99 -4.04 -12.69
CA ARG A 136 -7.36 -3.54 -14.00
C ARG A 136 -6.78 -2.17 -14.32
N LEU A 137 -5.87 -1.64 -13.48
CA LEU A 137 -5.16 -0.41 -13.80
C LEU A 137 -4.23 -0.63 -14.98
N ASP A 138 -4.37 0.19 -15.99
CA ASP A 138 -3.50 0.19 -17.18
C ASP A 138 -2.49 1.33 -17.10
N ASN A 139 -2.86 2.46 -16.44
CA ASN A 139 -2.06 3.67 -16.42
C ASN A 139 -2.17 4.37 -15.07
N ILE A 140 -1.04 4.93 -14.63
CA ILE A 140 -0.96 5.82 -13.47
C ILE A 140 -0.29 7.12 -13.92
N PHE A 141 -0.95 8.24 -13.69
CA PHE A 141 -0.49 9.59 -13.99
C PHE A 141 -0.14 10.30 -12.68
N LEU A 142 1.05 10.90 -12.63
CA LEU A 142 1.57 11.57 -11.43
C LEU A 142 1.77 13.05 -11.74
N THR A 143 1.15 13.92 -10.95
CA THR A 143 1.26 15.36 -11.12
C THR A 143 2.61 15.89 -10.65
N ARG A 144 3.17 15.28 -9.60
CA ARG A 144 4.43 15.69 -8.99
C ARG A 144 5.12 14.48 -8.33
N LEU A 145 6.44 14.53 -8.21
CA LEU A 145 7.22 13.46 -7.57
C LEU A 145 7.49 13.80 -6.09
N SER A 146 6.40 14.06 -5.34
CA SER A 146 6.42 14.25 -3.90
C SER A 146 5.81 13.04 -3.20
N TRP A 147 6.16 12.81 -1.93
CA TRP A 147 5.63 11.66 -1.19
C TRP A 147 4.11 11.70 -1.04
N GLU A 148 3.51 12.88 -0.96
CA GLU A 148 2.05 13.04 -0.97
C GLU A 148 1.39 12.40 -2.19
N ASN A 149 2.07 12.44 -3.36
CA ASN A 149 1.53 11.96 -4.63
C ASN A 149 1.97 10.53 -4.98
N VAL A 150 3.11 10.05 -4.43
CA VAL A 150 3.70 8.76 -4.80
C VAL A 150 3.89 7.80 -3.62
N GLY A 151 3.56 8.21 -2.40
CA GLY A 151 3.83 7.40 -1.19
C GLY A 151 3.18 6.02 -1.20
N GLY A 152 2.01 5.85 -1.82
CA GLY A 152 1.33 4.57 -2.00
C GLY A 152 1.69 3.83 -3.30
N LEU A 153 2.55 4.41 -4.16
CA LEU A 153 2.85 3.83 -5.47
C LEU A 153 3.60 2.50 -5.36
N SER A 154 4.51 2.37 -4.39
CA SER A 154 5.24 1.11 -4.16
C SER A 154 4.30 -0.03 -3.77
N GLY A 155 3.40 0.19 -2.81
CA GLY A 155 2.37 -0.78 -2.42
C GLY A 155 1.41 -1.11 -3.56
N MET A 156 1.03 -0.11 -4.37
CA MET A 156 0.20 -0.32 -5.56
C MET A 156 0.90 -1.20 -6.60
N ILE A 157 2.17 -0.95 -6.92
CA ILE A 157 2.94 -1.77 -7.87
C ILE A 157 3.05 -3.21 -7.39
N LEU A 158 3.34 -3.45 -6.10
CA LEU A 158 3.37 -4.79 -5.52
C LEU A 158 2.00 -5.47 -5.65
N THR A 159 0.92 -4.77 -5.36
CA THR A 159 -0.45 -5.28 -5.55
C THR A 159 -0.76 -5.62 -7.01
N LEU A 160 -0.32 -4.79 -7.97
CA LEU A 160 -0.49 -5.08 -9.41
C LEU A 160 0.27 -6.32 -9.83
N LYS A 161 1.51 -6.48 -9.35
CA LYS A 161 2.35 -7.67 -9.55
C LYS A 161 1.66 -8.92 -9.00
N ASP A 162 1.23 -8.92 -7.76
CA ASP A 162 0.62 -10.07 -7.08
C ASP A 162 -0.73 -10.48 -7.70
N THR A 163 -1.48 -9.51 -8.20
CA THR A 163 -2.73 -9.77 -8.92
C THR A 163 -2.53 -10.20 -10.38
N GLY A 164 -1.26 -10.26 -10.83
CA GLY A 164 -0.89 -10.75 -12.15
C GLY A 164 -1.19 -9.77 -13.29
N VAL A 165 -1.11 -8.46 -13.03
CA VAL A 165 -1.20 -7.42 -14.08
C VAL A 165 0.07 -7.49 -14.93
N PRO A 166 -0.05 -7.70 -16.25
CA PRO A 166 1.13 -7.94 -17.09
C PRO A 166 1.92 -6.65 -17.37
N GLU A 167 1.23 -5.52 -17.43
CA GLU A 167 1.82 -4.24 -17.82
C GLU A 167 1.05 -3.07 -17.20
N CYS A 168 1.78 -2.04 -16.75
CA CYS A 168 1.24 -0.76 -16.33
C CYS A 168 2.13 0.37 -16.86
N VAL A 169 1.51 1.42 -17.40
CA VAL A 169 2.21 2.61 -17.89
C VAL A 169 2.16 3.69 -16.82
N LEU A 170 3.32 4.24 -16.50
CA LEU A 170 3.48 5.35 -15.57
C LEU A 170 3.84 6.61 -16.36
N SER A 171 3.14 7.71 -16.12
CA SER A 171 3.39 9.02 -16.78
C SER A 171 3.50 10.11 -15.72
N GLY A 172 4.45 11.01 -15.87
CA GLY A 172 4.64 12.09 -14.90
C GLY A 172 6.00 12.77 -14.99
N PRO A 173 6.43 13.45 -13.92
CA PRO A 173 7.65 14.22 -13.87
C PRO A 173 8.91 13.41 -14.20
N PRO A 174 10.03 14.06 -14.54
CA PRO A 174 11.32 13.41 -14.68
C PRO A 174 11.72 12.72 -13.37
N GLN A 175 12.70 11.84 -13.39
CA GLN A 175 13.19 11.05 -12.25
C GLN A 175 12.24 9.92 -11.81
N LEU A 176 11.09 9.71 -12.45
CA LEU A 176 10.19 8.60 -12.11
C LEU A 176 10.87 7.23 -12.29
N GLU A 177 11.75 7.06 -13.29
CA GLU A 177 12.57 5.85 -13.43
C GLU A 177 13.53 5.66 -12.27
N ASN A 178 14.14 6.75 -11.79
CA ASN A 178 15.03 6.71 -10.62
C ASN A 178 14.25 6.32 -9.36
N TYR A 179 13.05 6.85 -9.17
CA TYR A 179 12.14 6.44 -8.10
C TYR A 179 11.83 4.92 -8.18
N LEU A 180 11.47 4.41 -9.37
CA LEU A 180 11.21 2.98 -9.57
C LEU A 180 12.46 2.13 -9.30
N ASN A 181 13.64 2.61 -9.65
CA ASN A 181 14.88 1.93 -9.33
C ASN A 181 15.20 1.95 -7.83
N ALA A 182 14.82 3.04 -7.15
CA ALA A 182 14.99 3.16 -5.70
C ALA A 182 14.12 2.15 -4.95
N ILE A 183 12.86 1.96 -5.32
CA ILE A 183 11.98 0.97 -4.67
C ILE A 183 12.42 -0.48 -4.90
N LYS A 184 13.16 -0.79 -5.96
CA LYS A 184 13.73 -2.14 -6.16
C LYS A 184 14.70 -2.56 -5.05
N SER A 185 15.23 -1.62 -4.29
CA SER A 185 16.12 -1.91 -3.14
C SER A 185 15.41 -2.71 -2.04
N PHE A 186 14.09 -2.63 -1.96
CA PHE A 186 13.28 -3.37 -0.98
C PHE A 186 12.20 -4.26 -1.61
N SER A 187 11.67 -3.92 -2.79
CA SER A 187 10.66 -4.75 -3.48
C SER A 187 11.27 -5.92 -4.26
N GLY A 188 12.60 -5.94 -4.40
CA GLY A 188 13.27 -6.87 -5.30
C GLY A 188 13.03 -6.54 -6.79
N PRO A 189 13.46 -7.41 -7.70
CA PRO A 189 13.25 -7.22 -9.13
C PRO A 189 11.76 -7.29 -9.46
N LEU A 190 11.26 -6.29 -10.20
CA LEU A 190 9.87 -6.20 -10.64
C LEU A 190 9.69 -6.87 -12.01
N GLU A 191 10.23 -8.11 -12.18
CA GLU A 191 10.27 -8.81 -13.46
C GLU A 191 8.91 -9.37 -13.89
N ASP A 192 8.00 -9.61 -12.93
CA ASP A 192 6.68 -10.19 -13.20
C ASP A 192 5.67 -9.17 -13.75
N ILE A 193 5.99 -7.87 -13.71
CA ILE A 193 5.17 -6.79 -14.25
C ILE A 193 6.03 -5.88 -15.12
N LYS A 194 5.58 -5.63 -16.36
CA LYS A 194 6.23 -4.65 -17.23
C LYS A 194 5.79 -3.24 -16.85
N LEU A 195 6.68 -2.47 -16.25
CA LEU A 195 6.46 -1.04 -15.97
C LEU A 195 7.12 -0.21 -17.07
N SER A 196 6.32 0.59 -17.76
CA SER A 196 6.77 1.50 -18.80
C SER A 196 6.62 2.94 -18.31
N VAL A 197 7.72 3.69 -18.27
CA VAL A 197 7.69 5.11 -17.90
C VAL A 197 7.59 5.96 -19.18
N ARG A 198 6.65 6.91 -19.21
CA ARG A 198 6.53 7.92 -20.26
C ARG A 198 6.90 9.29 -19.72
N PRO A 199 7.80 9.99 -20.38
CA PRO A 199 8.19 11.34 -19.96
C PRO A 199 7.01 12.32 -20.11
N TYR A 200 6.98 13.34 -19.26
CA TYR A 200 5.95 14.38 -19.30
C TYR A 200 5.92 15.21 -20.59
N THR A 201 6.95 15.10 -21.40
CA THR A 201 7.04 15.77 -22.71
C THR A 201 6.27 15.04 -23.82
N GLU A 202 5.82 13.82 -23.58
CA GLU A 202 5.11 13.02 -24.55
C GLU A 202 3.61 12.98 -24.28
N THR A 203 2.82 13.08 -25.38
CA THR A 203 1.38 12.88 -25.32
C THR A 203 1.06 11.39 -25.19
N TYR A 204 0.22 11.03 -24.23
CA TYR A 204 -0.33 9.67 -24.12
C TYR A 204 -1.60 9.53 -24.96
N LYS A 205 -1.76 8.41 -25.66
CA LYS A 205 -2.97 8.09 -26.42
C LYS A 205 -3.27 6.59 -26.36
N ASP A 206 -4.53 6.25 -26.13
CA ASP A 206 -5.05 4.88 -26.20
C ASP A 206 -6.46 4.84 -26.83
N ASP A 207 -7.20 3.71 -26.69
CA ASP A 207 -8.55 3.53 -27.25
C ASP A 207 -9.62 4.42 -26.58
N THR A 208 -9.33 5.01 -25.42
CA THR A 208 -10.29 5.82 -24.65
C THR A 208 -10.10 7.31 -24.89
N MET A 209 -8.87 7.78 -24.74
CA MET A 209 -8.57 9.21 -24.69
C MET A 209 -7.16 9.56 -25.13
N THR A 210 -6.94 10.82 -25.40
CA THR A 210 -5.63 11.43 -25.55
C THR A 210 -5.36 12.29 -24.30
N VAL A 211 -4.18 12.12 -23.67
CA VAL A 211 -3.76 12.89 -22.50
C VAL A 211 -2.55 13.75 -22.87
N TYR A 212 -2.73 15.04 -22.80
CA TYR A 212 -1.66 16.03 -22.96
C TYR A 212 -1.08 16.33 -21.58
N GLN A 213 0.22 16.22 -21.46
CA GLN A 213 0.97 16.51 -20.24
C GLN A 213 1.50 17.93 -20.31
N VAL A 214 1.09 18.79 -19.39
CA VAL A 214 1.39 20.22 -19.37
C VAL A 214 2.34 20.53 -18.21
N PRO A 215 3.63 20.80 -18.49
CA PRO A 215 4.57 21.17 -17.43
C PRO A 215 4.28 22.59 -16.93
N ILE A 216 4.31 22.74 -15.61
CA ILE A 216 4.11 23.99 -14.90
C ILE A 216 5.27 24.13 -13.91
N PHE A 217 6.05 25.21 -14.06
CA PHE A 217 7.20 25.48 -13.20
C PHE A 217 6.91 26.61 -12.23
N ALA A 218 7.22 26.42 -10.96
CA ALA A 218 7.14 27.47 -9.96
C ALA A 218 8.00 28.67 -10.35
N GLN A 219 7.50 29.87 -10.12
CA GLN A 219 8.29 31.07 -10.27
C GLN A 219 9.17 31.25 -9.02
N LEU A 220 10.48 31.11 -9.19
CA LEU A 220 11.43 31.54 -8.18
C LEU A 220 11.32 33.06 -8.06
N ARG A 221 10.71 33.57 -6.99
CA ARG A 221 10.77 35.01 -6.68
C ARG A 221 12.25 35.40 -6.57
N GLY A 222 12.69 36.20 -7.54
CA GLY A 222 14.00 36.83 -7.50
C GLY A 222 14.18 37.54 -6.16
N ASP A 223 15.34 37.34 -5.56
CA ASP A 223 15.79 37.78 -4.26
C ASP A 223 15.47 39.28 -4.00
N SER A 224 14.38 39.56 -3.32
CA SER A 224 14.14 40.81 -2.63
C SER A 224 13.73 40.51 -1.20
N GLY A 225 14.73 40.22 -0.41
CA GLY A 225 14.78 40.45 1.02
C GLY A 225 13.58 40.04 1.88
N LYS A 226 13.46 38.77 2.29
CA LYS A 226 13.18 38.44 3.69
C LYS A 226 13.73 37.02 4.01
N LEU A 227 14.68 37.06 4.91
CA LEU A 227 15.47 35.95 5.43
C LEU A 227 14.60 34.87 6.07
N PHE A 228 14.78 33.64 5.61
CA PHE A 228 14.80 32.51 6.52
C PHE A 228 16.10 32.59 7.33
N PRO A 229 16.09 32.30 8.65
CA PRO A 229 17.31 32.39 9.42
C PRO A 229 18.32 31.35 8.95
N LYS A 230 19.29 31.78 8.15
CA LYS A 230 20.52 31.03 7.92
C LYS A 230 21.18 30.86 9.28
N SER A 231 21.36 29.61 9.71
CA SER A 231 22.24 29.27 10.82
C SER A 231 23.55 30.03 10.67
N GLY A 232 23.93 30.82 11.72
CA GLY A 232 24.98 31.78 11.70
C GLY A 232 26.30 31.25 11.16
N ARG A 233 26.81 31.91 10.13
CA ARG A 233 28.24 31.94 9.81
C ARG A 233 28.91 32.94 10.74
N ILE A 234 29.66 32.41 11.67
CA ILE A 234 30.68 33.18 12.38
C ILE A 234 31.85 33.31 11.42
N SER A 235 32.25 34.55 11.11
CA SER A 235 33.41 34.87 10.28
C SER A 235 34.72 34.54 11.00
N PRO A 236 35.80 34.27 10.28
CA PRO A 236 36.96 33.56 10.79
C PRO A 236 37.98 34.48 11.39
N SER A 237 38.54 34.14 12.54
CA SER A 237 39.83 34.58 12.97
C SER A 237 40.66 33.37 13.41
N GLN A 238 41.73 33.19 12.64
CA GLN A 238 42.97 32.48 12.96
C GLN A 238 42.96 30.99 13.32
N SER A 239 43.63 30.27 12.42
CA SER A 239 44.00 28.84 12.49
C SER A 239 44.95 28.55 13.66
N PRO A 240 45.04 27.26 14.14
CA PRO A 240 46.02 26.37 13.51
C PRO A 240 45.54 24.90 13.28
N ALA A 241 46.11 24.34 12.21
CA ALA A 241 46.41 22.93 11.93
C ALA A 241 45.39 21.85 12.15
N SER A 242 44.97 21.27 11.00
CA SER A 242 44.13 20.04 10.80
C SER A 242 44.86 18.77 11.23
N PRO A 243 44.05 17.71 11.49
CA PRO A 243 44.35 16.43 10.88
C PRO A 243 43.22 15.96 9.95
N ARG A 244 43.66 15.28 8.91
CA ARG A 244 42.93 14.75 7.77
C ARG A 244 41.81 13.80 8.21
N THR A 245 40.62 13.98 7.66
CA THR A 245 39.51 12.99 7.68
C THR A 245 39.61 12.20 6.39
N ASP A 246 39.77 10.88 6.54
CA ASP A 246 39.66 9.91 5.43
C ASP A 246 38.21 9.69 5.10
N ASP A 247 37.78 10.25 3.99
CA ASP A 247 36.51 9.94 3.35
C ASP A 247 36.65 8.65 2.54
N VAL A 248 35.90 7.62 2.91
CA VAL A 248 35.79 6.40 2.12
C VAL A 248 34.88 6.68 0.93
N HIS A 249 35.47 7.13 -0.18
CA HIS A 249 34.87 7.10 -1.50
C HIS A 249 34.93 5.66 -2.04
N ILE A 250 33.79 5.05 -2.29
CA ILE A 250 33.70 3.88 -3.17
C ILE A 250 33.80 4.40 -4.60
N ASN A 251 35.01 4.31 -5.17
CA ASN A 251 35.25 4.64 -6.57
C ASN A 251 34.70 3.56 -7.49
N SER A 252 33.68 3.89 -8.26
CA SER A 252 33.45 3.28 -9.57
C SER A 252 34.08 4.17 -10.64
N ARG A 253 35.27 3.75 -11.11
CA ARG A 253 35.94 4.37 -12.25
C ARG A 253 35.43 3.81 -13.58
N GLY A 254 35.15 4.72 -14.50
CA GLY A 254 35.17 4.47 -15.95
C GLY A 254 34.02 5.13 -16.67
N ASP A 255 34.18 6.42 -17.00
CA ASP A 255 33.95 6.97 -18.33
C ASP A 255 34.28 8.48 -18.34
N SER A 256 34.64 8.98 -19.51
CA SER A 256 35.27 10.25 -19.88
C SER A 256 34.71 11.52 -19.20
N PRO A 257 35.56 12.57 -19.04
CA PRO A 257 35.12 13.84 -18.45
C PRO A 257 34.45 14.71 -19.51
N GLY A 258 33.12 14.56 -19.63
CA GLY A 258 32.26 15.35 -20.49
C GLY A 258 30.85 14.93 -20.29
N GLU A 259 30.03 15.78 -19.65
CA GLU A 259 28.59 15.63 -19.49
C GLU A 259 28.06 14.66 -18.41
N ARG A 260 28.42 14.86 -17.16
CA ARG A 260 27.53 14.54 -16.04
C ARG A 260 27.01 15.84 -15.41
N ARG A 261 26.09 16.52 -16.07
CA ARG A 261 25.10 17.31 -15.36
C ARG A 261 24.24 16.29 -14.61
N LYS A 262 24.49 16.10 -13.31
CA LYS A 262 23.53 15.42 -12.42
C LYS A 262 22.20 16.11 -12.66
N ALA A 263 21.22 15.39 -13.17
CA ALA A 263 19.86 15.88 -13.21
C ALA A 263 19.44 16.05 -11.75
N ALA A 264 19.54 17.27 -11.26
CA ALA A 264 19.12 17.62 -9.90
C ALA A 264 17.62 17.35 -9.77
N ARG A 265 17.16 16.94 -8.58
CA ARG A 265 15.73 16.92 -8.26
C ARG A 265 15.13 18.29 -8.60
N ASP A 266 14.00 18.28 -9.24
CA ASP A 266 13.25 19.48 -9.61
C ASP A 266 11.93 19.53 -8.84
N THR A 267 11.94 20.20 -7.69
CA THR A 267 10.74 20.42 -6.88
C THR A 267 9.87 21.56 -7.42
N SER A 268 10.35 22.27 -8.43
CA SER A 268 9.62 23.39 -9.06
C SER A 268 8.61 22.93 -10.11
N LEU A 269 8.64 21.64 -10.51
CA LEU A 269 7.81 21.12 -11.59
C LEU A 269 6.56 20.42 -11.06
N VAL A 270 5.40 20.83 -11.59
CA VAL A 270 4.13 20.12 -11.53
C VAL A 270 3.67 19.83 -12.96
N VAL A 271 3.08 18.67 -13.20
CA VAL A 271 2.49 18.29 -14.48
C VAL A 271 0.97 18.32 -14.37
N ALA A 272 0.31 19.19 -15.13
CA ALA A 272 -1.13 19.15 -15.31
C ALA A 272 -1.49 18.22 -16.46
N PHE A 273 -2.68 17.64 -16.42
CA PHE A 273 -3.17 16.72 -17.44
C PHE A 273 -4.43 17.22 -18.10
N ILE A 274 -4.42 17.36 -19.43
CA ILE A 274 -5.59 17.66 -20.25
C ILE A 274 -5.99 16.36 -20.94
N CYS A 275 -7.14 15.82 -20.59
CA CYS A 275 -7.64 14.54 -21.05
C CYS A 275 -8.83 14.73 -21.98
N LYS A 276 -8.66 14.41 -23.27
CA LYS A 276 -9.72 14.50 -24.29
C LYS A 276 -10.18 13.08 -24.67
N LEU A 277 -11.44 12.75 -24.42
CA LEU A 277 -12.01 11.48 -24.83
C LEU A 277 -12.10 11.40 -26.35
N HIS A 278 -11.96 10.20 -26.91
CA HIS A 278 -12.16 10.02 -28.34
C HIS A 278 -13.63 10.19 -28.73
N PRO A 279 -13.91 10.72 -29.94
CA PRO A 279 -15.27 10.87 -30.43
C PRO A 279 -16.01 9.53 -30.40
N LYS A 280 -17.31 9.60 -30.12
CA LYS A 280 -18.21 8.47 -30.18
C LYS A 280 -19.26 8.71 -31.22
N LYS A 281 -19.35 7.85 -32.22
CA LYS A 281 -20.37 7.92 -33.25
C LYS A 281 -21.79 7.85 -32.64
N GLY A 282 -22.71 8.59 -33.19
CA GLY A 282 -24.09 8.61 -32.75
C GLY A 282 -24.77 7.26 -32.71
N ASN A 283 -25.82 7.14 -31.94
CA ASN A 283 -26.61 5.93 -31.85
C ASN A 283 -27.60 5.89 -33.02
N PHE A 284 -27.73 4.72 -33.64
CA PHE A 284 -28.72 4.49 -34.67
C PHE A 284 -30.14 4.40 -34.08
N LEU A 285 -31.05 5.19 -34.59
CA LEU A 285 -32.42 5.33 -34.12
C LEU A 285 -33.34 4.37 -34.88
N VAL A 286 -33.52 3.19 -34.30
CA VAL A 286 -34.23 2.04 -34.93
C VAL A 286 -35.66 2.39 -35.32
N ALA A 287 -36.39 3.17 -34.50
CA ALA A 287 -37.78 3.56 -34.79
C ALA A 287 -37.84 4.44 -36.06
N GLN A 288 -37.04 5.49 -36.07
CA GLN A 288 -36.97 6.43 -37.21
C GLN A 288 -36.48 5.74 -38.47
N ALA A 289 -35.47 4.84 -38.34
CA ALA A 289 -35.00 4.06 -39.49
C ALA A 289 -36.08 3.20 -40.13
N LYS A 290 -37.01 2.63 -39.30
CA LYS A 290 -38.18 1.90 -39.82
C LYS A 290 -39.15 2.83 -40.54
N GLU A 291 -39.37 4.03 -40.04
CA GLU A 291 -40.25 5.03 -40.71
C GLU A 291 -39.72 5.43 -42.10
N PHE A 292 -38.36 5.50 -42.24
CA PHE A 292 -37.71 5.74 -43.53
C PHE A 292 -37.64 4.47 -44.44
N GLY A 293 -38.20 3.32 -43.98
CA GLY A 293 -38.23 2.11 -44.80
C GLY A 293 -36.96 1.26 -44.77
N LEU A 294 -35.99 1.57 -43.89
CA LEU A 294 -34.74 0.83 -43.84
C LEU A 294 -34.96 -0.62 -43.37
N PRO A 295 -34.19 -1.60 -43.90
CA PRO A 295 -34.43 -3.05 -43.66
C PRO A 295 -33.95 -3.48 -42.26
N VAL A 296 -34.54 -2.87 -41.22
CA VAL A 296 -34.20 -3.11 -39.82
C VAL A 296 -34.53 -4.58 -39.46
N GLY A 297 -33.56 -5.28 -38.92
CA GLY A 297 -33.69 -6.70 -38.51
C GLY A 297 -33.13 -7.66 -39.57
N THR A 298 -32.65 -7.21 -40.68
CA THR A 298 -32.00 -8.03 -41.68
C THR A 298 -30.48 -7.81 -41.73
N ALA A 299 -29.72 -8.73 -42.34
CA ALA A 299 -28.26 -8.55 -42.49
C ALA A 299 -27.88 -7.35 -43.36
N ALA A 300 -28.77 -6.92 -44.28
CA ALA A 300 -28.56 -5.78 -45.20
C ALA A 300 -28.45 -4.43 -44.47
N ILE A 301 -28.99 -4.28 -43.26
CA ILE A 301 -28.93 -3.03 -42.51
C ILE A 301 -27.51 -2.68 -42.02
N GLY A 302 -26.63 -3.65 -41.81
CA GLY A 302 -25.31 -3.45 -41.24
C GLY A 302 -24.43 -2.44 -41.98
N PRO A 303 -24.21 -2.60 -43.30
CA PRO A 303 -23.46 -1.63 -44.10
C PRO A 303 -24.11 -0.24 -44.13
N LEU A 304 -25.45 -0.15 -44.14
CA LEU A 304 -26.19 1.11 -44.14
C LEU A 304 -25.99 1.85 -42.80
N ILE A 305 -26.06 1.15 -41.68
CA ILE A 305 -25.77 1.72 -40.37
C ILE A 305 -24.33 2.22 -40.30
N ALA A 306 -23.38 1.47 -40.86
CA ALA A 306 -21.98 1.85 -40.83
C ALA A 306 -21.78 3.16 -41.62
N ALA A 307 -22.35 3.31 -42.83
CA ALA A 307 -22.27 4.50 -43.66
C ALA A 307 -22.91 5.73 -42.96
N LEU A 308 -24.12 5.56 -42.44
CA LEU A 308 -24.83 6.61 -41.69
C LEU A 308 -24.07 7.07 -40.43
N LYS A 309 -23.51 6.13 -39.67
CA LYS A 309 -22.68 6.46 -38.52
C LYS A 309 -21.34 7.10 -38.86
N ASP A 310 -20.88 6.90 -40.13
CA ASP A 310 -19.71 7.59 -40.67
C ASP A 310 -20.02 9.01 -41.22
N GLY A 311 -21.27 9.46 -41.03
CA GLY A 311 -21.71 10.78 -41.49
C GLY A 311 -22.00 10.83 -43.00
N LYS A 312 -22.17 9.66 -43.65
CA LYS A 312 -22.48 9.59 -45.10
C LYS A 312 -23.96 9.40 -45.32
N SER A 313 -24.56 10.19 -46.20
CA SER A 313 -25.90 9.91 -46.70
C SER A 313 -25.94 8.60 -47.47
N ILE A 314 -27.08 7.96 -47.45
CA ILE A 314 -27.35 6.71 -48.20
C ILE A 314 -28.60 6.88 -49.07
N THR A 315 -28.60 6.25 -50.25
CA THR A 315 -29.80 6.13 -51.06
C THR A 315 -30.39 4.74 -50.89
N TYR A 316 -31.61 4.64 -50.38
CA TYR A 316 -32.34 3.39 -50.22
C TYR A 316 -33.74 3.50 -50.82
N GLU A 317 -34.09 2.57 -51.71
CA GLU A 317 -35.34 2.58 -52.48
C GLU A 317 -35.69 3.92 -53.12
N GLY A 318 -34.66 4.61 -53.69
CA GLY A 318 -34.83 5.88 -54.39
C GLY A 318 -34.95 7.10 -53.46
N LYS A 319 -34.88 6.94 -52.13
CA LYS A 319 -34.89 8.01 -51.15
C LYS A 319 -33.48 8.24 -50.60
N GLU A 320 -33.04 9.47 -50.55
CA GLU A 320 -31.83 9.85 -49.86
C GLU A 320 -32.14 10.01 -48.36
N ILE A 321 -31.36 9.34 -47.53
CA ILE A 321 -31.49 9.35 -46.04
C ILE A 321 -30.20 9.94 -45.48
N LEU A 322 -30.35 11.04 -44.75
CA LEU A 322 -29.25 11.72 -44.07
C LEU A 322 -28.97 11.09 -42.69
N PRO A 323 -27.74 11.14 -42.24
CA PRO A 323 -27.35 10.66 -40.89
C PRO A 323 -28.19 11.25 -39.76
N GLU A 324 -28.47 12.55 -39.83
CA GLU A 324 -29.20 13.30 -38.77
C GLU A 324 -30.65 12.83 -38.63
N GLN A 325 -31.22 12.19 -39.65
CA GLN A 325 -32.61 11.67 -39.62
C GLN A 325 -32.74 10.38 -38.86
N VAL A 326 -31.67 9.58 -38.83
CA VAL A 326 -31.71 8.20 -38.28
C VAL A 326 -30.59 7.89 -37.29
N CYS A 327 -29.75 8.88 -36.97
CA CYS A 327 -28.70 8.77 -35.95
C CYS A 327 -28.72 9.98 -35.02
N THR A 328 -28.39 9.79 -33.75
CA THR A 328 -28.05 10.90 -32.85
C THR A 328 -26.74 11.57 -33.30
N PRO A 329 -26.51 12.83 -32.95
CA PRO A 329 -25.26 13.49 -33.27
C PRO A 329 -24.05 12.72 -32.73
N THR A 330 -22.92 12.84 -33.43
CA THR A 330 -21.63 12.33 -32.94
C THR A 330 -21.20 13.13 -31.72
N ASP A 331 -20.87 12.46 -30.64
CA ASP A 331 -20.27 13.05 -29.44
C ASP A 331 -18.78 13.32 -29.72
N PRO A 332 -18.32 14.58 -29.75
CA PRO A 332 -16.93 14.92 -30.08
C PRO A 332 -15.91 14.46 -29.01
N GLY A 333 -16.39 14.06 -27.85
CA GLY A 333 -15.58 13.63 -26.71
C GLY A 333 -15.36 14.75 -25.71
N PRO A 334 -15.91 14.61 -24.48
CA PRO A 334 -15.70 15.60 -23.43
C PRO A 334 -14.22 15.68 -23.04
N VAL A 335 -13.83 16.87 -22.57
CA VAL A 335 -12.51 17.16 -22.03
C VAL A 335 -12.61 17.28 -20.52
N PHE A 336 -11.65 16.72 -19.80
CA PHE A 336 -11.45 17.05 -18.39
C PHE A 336 -10.00 17.41 -18.14
N ILE A 337 -9.76 18.28 -17.16
CA ILE A 337 -8.44 18.81 -16.83
C ILE A 337 -8.14 18.51 -15.36
N ILE A 338 -6.93 18.07 -15.07
CA ILE A 338 -6.44 17.86 -13.70
C ILE A 338 -5.25 18.80 -13.49
N VAL A 339 -5.38 19.69 -12.50
CA VAL A 339 -4.37 20.67 -12.15
C VAL A 339 -4.03 20.51 -10.66
N GLU A 340 -2.75 20.35 -10.35
CA GLU A 340 -2.22 20.54 -9.01
C GLU A 340 -1.55 21.92 -8.91
N CYS A 341 -1.93 22.69 -7.88
CA CYS A 341 -1.30 23.97 -7.55
C CYS A 341 -0.96 23.95 -6.06
N PRO A 342 0.21 23.41 -5.67
CA PRO A 342 0.51 23.09 -4.28
C PRO A 342 0.85 24.30 -3.41
N SER A 343 1.28 25.42 -4.01
CA SER A 343 1.61 26.64 -3.29
C SER A 343 1.40 27.89 -4.17
N GLU A 344 1.45 29.08 -3.57
CA GLU A 344 1.33 30.36 -4.29
C GLU A 344 2.38 30.55 -5.37
N GLU A 345 3.56 29.92 -5.25
CA GLU A 345 4.66 30.01 -6.23
C GLU A 345 4.28 29.46 -7.61
N PHE A 346 3.29 28.58 -7.67
CA PHE A 346 2.78 27.99 -8.92
C PHE A 346 1.62 28.77 -9.54
N VAL A 347 0.96 29.66 -8.78
CA VAL A 347 -0.28 30.33 -9.20
C VAL A 347 -0.12 31.08 -10.52
N GLU A 348 0.95 31.86 -10.64
CA GLU A 348 1.18 32.65 -11.86
C GLU A 348 1.43 31.72 -13.06
N ALA A 349 2.24 30.68 -12.89
CA ALA A 349 2.53 29.73 -13.95
C ALA A 349 1.29 28.95 -14.41
N VAL A 350 0.41 28.56 -13.50
CA VAL A 350 -0.90 27.95 -13.84
C VAL A 350 -1.76 28.95 -14.61
N CYS A 351 -1.89 30.17 -14.09
CA CYS A 351 -2.82 31.17 -14.61
C CYS A 351 -2.43 31.77 -15.98
N THR A 352 -1.14 31.72 -16.33
CA THR A 352 -0.59 32.22 -17.60
C THR A 352 -0.29 31.13 -18.63
N ASN A 353 -0.44 29.85 -18.25
CA ASN A 353 -0.13 28.72 -19.13
C ASN A 353 -0.99 28.76 -20.40
N GLN A 354 -0.33 28.81 -21.58
CA GLN A 354 -1.01 28.93 -22.85
C GLN A 354 -1.83 27.70 -23.24
N GLN A 355 -1.41 26.53 -22.87
CA GLN A 355 -2.16 25.29 -23.16
C GLN A 355 -3.46 25.22 -22.36
N LEU A 356 -3.43 25.60 -21.08
CA LEU A 356 -4.63 25.68 -20.24
C LEU A 356 -5.54 26.82 -20.68
N ARG A 357 -4.97 27.96 -21.12
CA ARG A 357 -5.73 29.13 -21.59
C ARG A 357 -6.58 28.84 -22.84
N ARG A 358 -6.13 27.97 -23.70
CA ARG A 358 -6.90 27.52 -24.86
C ARG A 358 -8.28 26.97 -24.46
N TYR A 359 -8.35 26.24 -23.36
CA TYR A 359 -9.60 25.66 -22.86
C TYR A 359 -10.50 26.67 -22.11
N GLN A 360 -10.03 27.86 -21.88
CA GLN A 360 -10.81 28.98 -21.31
C GLN A 360 -11.44 29.87 -22.40
N THR A 361 -10.78 30.00 -23.54
CA THR A 361 -11.17 30.92 -24.63
C THR A 361 -11.57 30.21 -25.92
N GLY A 362 -11.49 28.88 -25.93
CA GLY A 362 -11.72 28.04 -27.11
C GLY A 362 -13.20 27.96 -27.53
N GLY A 363 -13.40 27.43 -28.75
CA GLY A 363 -14.74 27.15 -29.26
C GLY A 363 -15.40 25.95 -28.57
N THR A 364 -16.57 25.58 -29.01
CA THR A 364 -17.41 24.51 -28.45
C THR A 364 -16.72 23.16 -28.34
N GLU A 365 -15.72 22.84 -29.19
CA GLU A 365 -14.97 21.58 -29.15
C GLU A 365 -13.87 21.50 -28.06
N ASP A 366 -13.43 22.65 -27.54
CA ASP A 366 -12.38 22.78 -26.56
C ASP A 366 -12.92 23.17 -25.16
N CYS A 367 -14.25 23.13 -24.95
CA CYS A 367 -14.87 23.41 -23.67
C CYS A 367 -14.67 22.21 -22.72
N PRO A 368 -14.00 22.38 -21.57
CA PRO A 368 -13.86 21.27 -20.61
C PRO A 368 -15.18 21.02 -19.86
N ALA A 369 -15.53 19.74 -19.71
CA ALA A 369 -16.66 19.32 -18.90
C ALA A 369 -16.35 19.44 -17.40
N LEU A 370 -15.09 19.21 -17.01
CA LEU A 370 -14.64 19.20 -15.62
C LEU A 370 -13.21 19.70 -15.50
N VAL A 371 -12.96 20.53 -14.50
CA VAL A 371 -11.61 20.87 -14.02
C VAL A 371 -11.46 20.38 -12.58
N VAL A 372 -10.47 19.56 -12.35
CA VAL A 372 -10.10 19.00 -11.03
C VAL A 372 -8.96 19.81 -10.45
N HIS A 373 -9.15 20.36 -9.26
CA HIS A 373 -8.19 21.19 -8.54
C HIS A 373 -7.65 20.42 -7.34
N MET A 374 -6.40 19.97 -7.40
CA MET A 374 -5.66 19.44 -6.24
C MET A 374 -4.91 20.62 -5.63
N THR A 375 -5.60 21.39 -4.78
CA THR A 375 -5.16 22.77 -4.46
C THR A 375 -5.58 23.13 -3.04
N PRO A 376 -4.65 23.60 -2.17
CA PRO A 376 -4.98 24.00 -0.80
C PRO A 376 -5.81 25.30 -0.78
N GLU A 377 -6.49 25.53 0.32
CA GLU A 377 -7.36 26.71 0.51
C GLU A 377 -6.59 28.02 0.43
N SER A 378 -5.33 28.06 0.88
CA SER A 378 -4.45 29.23 0.77
C SER A 378 -4.32 29.73 -0.67
N VAL A 379 -4.13 28.82 -1.60
CA VAL A 379 -4.05 29.11 -3.04
C VAL A 379 -5.43 29.48 -3.61
N LEU A 380 -6.49 28.74 -3.27
CA LEU A 380 -7.85 29.02 -3.71
C LEU A 380 -8.35 30.40 -3.28
N LYS A 381 -7.81 30.98 -2.20
CA LYS A 381 -8.13 32.33 -1.72
C LYS A 381 -7.49 33.44 -2.55
N THR A 382 -6.43 33.13 -3.30
CA THR A 382 -5.76 34.16 -4.10
C THR A 382 -6.66 34.67 -5.23
N ASP A 383 -6.74 35.98 -5.40
CA ASP A 383 -7.58 36.62 -6.45
C ASP A 383 -7.17 36.18 -7.86
N GLN A 384 -5.87 35.88 -8.05
CA GLN A 384 -5.36 35.45 -9.34
C GLN A 384 -5.89 34.05 -9.70
N TYR A 385 -5.93 33.11 -8.74
CA TYR A 385 -6.44 31.77 -8.99
C TYR A 385 -7.98 31.77 -9.16
N LYS A 386 -8.71 32.56 -8.35
CA LYS A 386 -10.16 32.74 -8.51
C LYS A 386 -10.51 33.27 -9.91
N LYS A 387 -9.85 34.35 -10.33
CA LYS A 387 -10.03 34.90 -11.70
C LYS A 387 -9.65 33.91 -12.81
N TRP A 388 -8.70 33.02 -12.53
CA TRP A 388 -8.35 31.96 -13.46
C TRP A 388 -9.46 30.92 -13.56
N MET A 389 -10.09 30.52 -12.47
CA MET A 389 -11.25 29.63 -12.47
C MET A 389 -12.45 30.25 -13.20
N GLU A 390 -12.72 31.53 -12.97
CA GLU A 390 -13.81 32.28 -13.60
C GLU A 390 -13.71 32.44 -15.14
N ARG A 391 -12.53 32.22 -15.70
CA ARG A 391 -12.32 32.23 -17.15
C ARG A 391 -12.81 30.98 -17.89
N PHE A 392 -13.08 29.93 -17.19
CA PHE A 392 -13.66 28.72 -17.80
C PHE A 392 -15.14 28.98 -18.18
N PRO A 393 -15.64 28.31 -19.23
CA PRO A 393 -17.05 28.43 -19.60
C PRO A 393 -17.99 28.07 -18.42
N PRO A 394 -19.17 28.71 -18.32
CA PRO A 394 -20.09 28.47 -17.19
C PRO A 394 -20.66 27.04 -17.14
N THR A 395 -20.48 26.26 -18.21
CA THR A 395 -20.85 24.84 -18.30
C THR A 395 -19.77 23.92 -17.76
N THR A 396 -18.61 24.46 -17.38
CA THR A 396 -17.50 23.68 -16.80
C THR A 396 -17.76 23.45 -15.32
N GLU A 397 -17.71 22.19 -14.90
CA GLU A 397 -17.78 21.81 -13.50
C GLU A 397 -16.39 21.91 -12.84
N HIS A 398 -16.36 22.25 -11.56
CA HIS A 398 -15.10 22.35 -10.78
C HIS A 398 -15.14 21.41 -9.60
N LEU A 399 -14.16 20.49 -9.50
CA LEU A 399 -13.98 19.56 -8.40
C LEU A 399 -12.73 19.92 -7.60
N ILE A 400 -12.84 20.08 -6.29
CA ILE A 400 -11.75 20.51 -5.41
C ILE A 400 -11.37 19.36 -4.47
N LEU A 401 -10.11 18.95 -4.50
CA LEU A 401 -9.51 17.94 -3.62
C LEU A 401 -8.50 18.63 -2.71
N ASN A 402 -8.76 18.67 -1.41
CA ASN A 402 -7.87 19.23 -0.40
C ASN A 402 -8.29 18.80 1.01
N GLU A 403 -7.68 19.37 2.06
CA GLU A 403 -7.93 18.99 3.45
C GLU A 403 -9.35 19.31 3.97
N HIS A 404 -10.16 20.09 3.23
CA HIS A 404 -11.58 20.34 3.55
C HIS A 404 -12.48 19.21 3.06
N VAL A 405 -12.43 18.08 3.74
CA VAL A 405 -13.21 16.88 3.42
C VAL A 405 -14.31 16.67 4.44
N CYS A 406 -15.52 16.39 3.95
CA CYS A 406 -16.70 16.21 4.79
C CYS A 406 -17.02 14.73 5.10
N THR A 407 -16.39 13.78 4.40
CA THR A 407 -16.69 12.36 4.52
C THR A 407 -15.51 11.53 5.03
N VAL A 408 -15.84 10.48 5.78
CA VAL A 408 -14.87 9.48 6.23
C VAL A 408 -14.55 8.53 5.07
N HIS A 409 -13.27 8.24 4.83
CA HIS A 409 -12.83 7.34 3.77
C HIS A 409 -12.82 5.87 4.23
N ASN A 410 -12.28 5.59 5.41
CA ASN A 410 -12.04 4.23 5.93
C ASN A 410 -13.22 3.75 6.80
N ILE A 411 -14.39 3.54 6.19
CA ILE A 411 -15.64 3.22 6.89
C ILE A 411 -15.53 1.93 7.70
N ARG A 412 -14.84 0.91 7.16
CA ARG A 412 -14.69 -0.38 7.86
C ARG A 412 -13.85 -0.27 9.12
N SER A 413 -12.84 0.61 9.13
CA SER A 413 -12.07 0.89 10.34
C SER A 413 -12.96 1.54 11.40
N HIS A 414 -13.77 2.53 11.01
CA HIS A 414 -14.74 3.17 11.92
C HIS A 414 -15.78 2.17 12.43
N LYS A 415 -16.33 1.33 11.55
CA LYS A 415 -17.30 0.31 11.93
C LYS A 415 -16.75 -0.64 13.01
N ILE A 416 -15.60 -1.25 12.74
CA ILE A 416 -15.00 -2.21 13.68
C ILE A 416 -14.63 -1.52 14.98
N GLN A 417 -14.05 -0.33 14.91
CA GLN A 417 -13.67 0.40 16.10
C GLN A 417 -14.87 0.79 16.96
N ALA A 418 -16.00 1.21 16.36
CA ALA A 418 -17.24 1.48 17.08
C ALA A 418 -17.80 0.22 17.76
N GLN A 419 -17.73 -0.93 17.07
CA GLN A 419 -18.15 -2.21 17.65
C GLN A 419 -17.25 -2.65 18.80
N LEU A 420 -15.93 -2.52 18.66
CA LEU A 420 -14.96 -2.82 19.73
C LEU A 420 -15.09 -1.83 20.92
N ASN A 421 -15.33 -0.56 20.64
CA ASN A 421 -15.58 0.46 21.66
C ASN A 421 -16.74 0.08 22.58
N THR A 422 -17.77 -0.60 22.05
CA THR A 422 -18.89 -1.11 22.87
C THR A 422 -18.41 -2.10 23.93
N ILE A 423 -17.33 -2.86 23.67
CA ILE A 423 -16.76 -3.82 24.64
C ILE A 423 -16.02 -3.05 25.73
N HIS A 424 -15.04 -2.21 25.36
CA HIS A 424 -14.20 -1.46 26.33
C HIS A 424 -13.70 -0.15 25.72
N PRO A 425 -14.30 1.01 26.08
CA PRO A 425 -13.99 2.31 25.44
C PRO A 425 -12.55 2.80 25.62
N GLU A 426 -11.90 2.47 26.75
CA GLU A 426 -10.53 2.92 27.00
C GLU A 426 -9.50 2.13 26.20
N ILE A 427 -9.71 0.80 26.02
CA ILE A 427 -8.84 -0.08 25.24
C ILE A 427 -9.09 0.11 23.74
N PHE A 428 -10.34 0.36 23.35
CA PHE A 428 -10.76 0.59 21.97
C PHE A 428 -11.39 1.98 21.82
N PRO A 429 -10.60 3.06 21.85
CA PRO A 429 -11.13 4.43 21.76
C PRO A 429 -11.80 4.66 20.40
N GLU A 430 -12.77 5.55 20.37
CA GLU A 430 -13.41 5.99 19.15
C GLU A 430 -12.40 6.67 18.20
N LEU A 431 -12.57 6.44 16.90
CA LEU A 431 -11.80 7.15 15.89
C LEU A 431 -12.26 8.59 15.78
N LYS A 432 -11.29 9.47 15.57
CA LYS A 432 -11.48 10.91 15.50
C LYS A 432 -11.26 11.42 14.07
N SER A 433 -11.94 12.48 13.73
CA SER A 433 -11.70 13.20 12.48
C SER A 433 -10.76 14.37 12.75
N TYR A 434 -9.78 14.57 11.87
CA TYR A 434 -8.99 15.80 11.85
C TYR A 434 -9.78 16.89 11.14
N LYS A 435 -9.88 18.05 11.76
CA LYS A 435 -10.52 19.24 11.18
C LYS A 435 -9.44 20.28 10.88
N THR A 436 -9.32 20.63 9.59
CA THR A 436 -8.41 21.72 9.22
C THR A 436 -8.89 23.04 9.85
N LYS A 437 -7.95 23.82 10.38
CA LYS A 437 -8.20 25.15 10.96
C LYS A 437 -8.22 26.24 9.88
N GLU A 438 -7.79 25.93 8.67
CA GLU A 438 -7.78 26.85 7.56
C GLU A 438 -9.23 27.14 7.08
N PRO A 439 -9.70 28.41 7.04
CA PRO A 439 -11.05 28.68 6.59
C PRO A 439 -11.19 28.39 5.10
N GLN A 440 -12.35 27.89 4.69
CA GLN A 440 -12.67 27.58 3.31
C GLN A 440 -12.69 28.86 2.44
N ALA A 441 -12.15 28.76 1.23
CA ALA A 441 -12.19 29.86 0.25
C ALA A 441 -13.61 30.04 -0.29
N ALA A 442 -14.06 31.29 -0.32
CA ALA A 442 -15.28 31.69 -1.05
C ALA A 442 -14.93 31.80 -2.54
N LEU A 443 -15.51 30.95 -3.36
CA LEU A 443 -15.34 30.89 -4.81
C LEU A 443 -16.61 31.40 -5.50
N HIS A 444 -16.45 32.11 -6.61
CA HIS A 444 -17.57 32.67 -7.38
C HIS A 444 -18.10 31.71 -8.45
N VAL A 445 -17.33 30.69 -8.78
CA VAL A 445 -17.77 29.65 -9.71
C VAL A 445 -18.46 28.49 -8.96
N PRO A 446 -19.47 27.84 -9.58
CA PRO A 446 -20.01 26.60 -9.05
C PRO A 446 -18.90 25.58 -8.85
N ASN A 447 -18.81 25.01 -7.66
CA ASN A 447 -17.77 24.02 -7.36
C ASN A 447 -18.29 22.93 -6.41
N VAL A 448 -17.71 21.76 -6.54
CA VAL A 448 -17.99 20.58 -5.70
C VAL A 448 -16.74 20.24 -4.92
N ARG A 449 -16.87 20.10 -3.60
CA ARG A 449 -15.80 19.59 -2.75
C ARG A 449 -15.78 18.07 -2.84
N ALA A 450 -14.59 17.51 -2.94
CA ALA A 450 -14.43 16.08 -3.10
C ALA A 450 -14.88 15.32 -1.85
N GLU A 451 -15.58 14.24 -2.09
CA GLU A 451 -15.99 13.25 -1.10
C GLU A 451 -15.54 11.87 -1.57
N CYS A 452 -15.20 10.98 -0.64
CA CYS A 452 -14.80 9.61 -1.00
C CYS A 452 -15.88 8.96 -1.85
N LEU A 453 -15.49 8.36 -2.98
CA LEU A 453 -16.35 7.72 -3.98
C LEU A 453 -17.34 8.63 -4.74
N LEU A 454 -17.31 9.94 -4.55
CA LEU A 454 -18.02 10.86 -5.43
C LEU A 454 -17.63 10.61 -6.89
N LYS A 455 -18.62 10.51 -7.78
CA LYS A 455 -18.41 10.31 -9.22
C LYS A 455 -18.87 11.50 -10.02
N PHE A 456 -18.12 11.78 -11.09
CA PHE A 456 -18.59 12.62 -12.21
C PHE A 456 -18.62 11.76 -13.46
N GLN A 457 -19.81 11.53 -13.98
CA GLN A 457 -20.00 10.77 -15.20
C GLN A 457 -19.77 11.67 -16.40
N LEU A 458 -18.90 11.27 -17.33
CA LEU A 458 -18.65 11.96 -18.59
C LEU A 458 -19.49 11.39 -19.74
N ARG A 459 -19.79 10.09 -19.69
CA ARG A 459 -20.63 9.36 -20.65
C ARG A 459 -21.43 8.28 -19.93
N PRO A 460 -22.69 8.01 -20.32
CA PRO A 460 -23.40 8.57 -21.48
C PRO A 460 -23.96 9.98 -21.29
N VAL A 461 -24.17 10.43 -20.06
CA VAL A 461 -24.68 11.78 -19.71
C VAL A 461 -23.72 12.39 -18.69
N MET A 462 -23.45 13.68 -18.78
CA MET A 462 -22.61 14.38 -17.82
C MET A 462 -23.43 14.73 -16.58
N GLU A 463 -23.07 14.12 -15.44
CA GLU A 463 -23.77 14.30 -14.18
C GLU A 463 -22.93 13.90 -12.98
N TRP A 464 -23.22 14.52 -11.84
CA TRP A 464 -22.70 14.10 -10.54
C TRP A 464 -23.53 12.93 -9.99
N GLN A 465 -22.85 11.90 -9.53
CA GLN A 465 -23.45 10.73 -8.88
C GLN A 465 -22.91 10.58 -7.46
N ARG A 466 -23.81 10.56 -6.48
CA ARG A 466 -23.51 10.50 -5.04
C ARG A 466 -23.95 9.19 -4.39
N ASP A 467 -24.53 8.29 -5.15
CA ASP A 467 -25.08 7.00 -4.71
C ASP A 467 -24.06 6.05 -4.07
N ALA A 468 -22.79 6.22 -4.43
CA ALA A 468 -21.70 5.40 -3.92
C ALA A 468 -20.97 6.01 -2.71
N ILE A 469 -21.28 7.26 -2.33
CA ILE A 469 -20.63 7.92 -1.19
C ILE A 469 -20.97 7.16 0.09
N PRO A 470 -19.97 6.68 0.83
CA PRO A 470 -20.25 5.87 2.01
C PRO A 470 -20.76 6.73 3.18
N SER A 471 -21.74 6.23 3.89
CA SER A 471 -22.20 6.82 5.15
C SER A 471 -21.43 6.22 6.32
N CYS A 472 -20.94 7.06 7.23
CA CYS A 472 -20.33 6.66 8.49
C CYS A 472 -21.32 6.91 9.63
N ASN A 473 -22.19 5.93 9.88
CA ASN A 473 -23.18 5.99 10.94
C ASN A 473 -22.76 5.10 12.11
N THR A 474 -22.18 5.70 13.15
CA THR A 474 -21.70 4.99 14.33
C THR A 474 -22.83 4.28 15.08
N GLU A 475 -24.01 4.88 15.16
CA GLU A 475 -25.17 4.30 15.84
C GLU A 475 -25.64 3.02 15.15
N GLU A 476 -25.65 3.01 13.81
CA GLU A 476 -25.97 1.83 13.01
C GLU A 476 -24.95 0.73 13.22
N PHE A 477 -23.65 1.05 13.28
CA PHE A 477 -22.59 0.07 13.52
C PHE A 477 -22.69 -0.58 14.90
N VAL A 478 -22.99 0.20 15.92
CA VAL A 478 -23.24 -0.31 17.28
C VAL A 478 -24.51 -1.14 17.33
N LYS A 479 -25.58 -0.71 16.64
CA LYS A 479 -26.82 -1.49 16.53
C LYS A 479 -26.60 -2.85 15.89
N GLU A 480 -25.86 -2.90 14.77
CA GLU A 480 -25.52 -4.18 14.13
C GLU A 480 -24.78 -5.14 15.10
N ALA A 481 -23.84 -4.61 15.91
CA ALA A 481 -23.16 -5.43 16.93
C ALA A 481 -24.13 -5.91 18.02
N SER A 482 -25.06 -5.04 18.42
CA SER A 482 -26.07 -5.37 19.44
C SER A 482 -27.06 -6.46 19.00
N GLU A 483 -27.25 -6.63 17.68
CA GLU A 483 -28.10 -7.66 17.11
C GLU A 483 -27.42 -9.05 17.07
N VAL A 484 -26.11 -9.12 17.34
CA VAL A 484 -25.40 -10.40 17.47
C VAL A 484 -25.85 -11.11 18.75
N SER A 485 -26.28 -12.37 18.61
CA SER A 485 -26.79 -13.16 19.73
C SER A 485 -25.82 -13.24 20.89
N ASN A 486 -26.27 -12.97 22.11
CA ASN A 486 -25.51 -13.00 23.36
C ASN A 486 -24.37 -11.95 23.47
N PHE A 487 -24.17 -11.07 22.46
CA PHE A 487 -23.06 -10.12 22.48
C PHE A 487 -23.15 -9.13 23.66
N LEU A 488 -24.30 -8.48 23.83
CA LEU A 488 -24.49 -7.51 24.92
C LEU A 488 -24.40 -8.18 26.30
N GLU A 489 -24.88 -9.43 26.43
CA GLU A 489 -24.77 -10.19 27.67
C GLU A 489 -23.29 -10.48 28.02
N GLU A 490 -22.48 -10.86 27.05
CA GLU A 490 -21.03 -11.07 27.25
C GLU A 490 -20.30 -9.75 27.53
N VAL A 491 -20.70 -8.63 26.89
CA VAL A 491 -20.17 -7.29 27.19
C VAL A 491 -20.48 -6.91 28.65
N ASP A 492 -21.72 -7.14 29.12
CA ASP A 492 -22.09 -6.82 30.50
C ASP A 492 -21.36 -7.69 31.53
N LYS A 493 -21.16 -8.96 31.25
CA LYS A 493 -20.33 -9.85 32.09
C LYS A 493 -18.88 -9.34 32.15
N CYS A 494 -18.32 -9.00 30.99
CA CYS A 494 -16.96 -8.46 30.86
C CYS A 494 -16.81 -7.18 31.68
N ARG A 495 -17.71 -6.20 31.53
CA ARG A 495 -17.67 -4.93 32.27
C ARG A 495 -17.78 -5.10 33.77
N LYS A 496 -18.63 -6.03 34.23
CA LYS A 496 -18.76 -6.36 35.67
C LYS A 496 -17.45 -6.91 36.24
N ILE A 497 -16.81 -7.84 35.55
CA ILE A 497 -15.52 -8.41 35.95
C ILE A 497 -14.43 -7.32 35.98
N CYS A 498 -14.32 -6.53 34.91
CA CYS A 498 -13.34 -5.44 34.83
C CYS A 498 -13.52 -4.38 35.93
N SER A 499 -14.78 -4.04 36.29
CA SER A 499 -15.05 -3.09 37.37
C SER A 499 -14.67 -3.64 38.76
N THR A 500 -14.78 -4.94 38.98
CA THR A 500 -14.35 -5.59 40.23
C THR A 500 -12.83 -5.61 40.34
N ASP A 501 -12.15 -5.98 39.24
CA ASP A 501 -10.68 -6.01 39.19
C ASP A 501 -10.09 -4.58 39.32
N ALA A 502 -10.74 -3.56 38.76
CA ALA A 502 -10.33 -2.15 38.90
C ALA A 502 -10.49 -1.62 40.32
N ALA A 503 -11.50 -2.05 41.06
CA ALA A 503 -11.71 -1.65 42.47
C ALA A 503 -10.61 -2.22 43.39
N GLU A 504 -10.06 -3.40 43.07
CA GLU A 504 -8.94 -3.99 43.83
C GLU A 504 -7.59 -3.32 43.48
N LEU A 505 -7.49 -2.65 42.33
CA LEU A 505 -6.27 -1.98 41.83
C LEU A 505 -6.21 -0.47 42.19
N SER A 506 -7.13 0.07 42.97
CA SER A 506 -7.30 1.50 43.25
C SER A 506 -6.12 2.17 43.99
N GLY A 507 -4.89 1.85 43.67
CA GLY A 507 -3.68 2.39 44.27
C GLY A 507 -2.78 3.27 43.37
N GLN A 508 -2.73 3.10 42.08
CA GLN A 508 -2.01 4.00 41.13
C GLN A 508 -2.38 3.62 39.69
N GLU A 509 -3.14 4.46 38.99
CA GLU A 509 -3.27 4.40 37.55
C GLU A 509 -1.91 4.66 36.88
N GLN A 510 -1.18 3.62 36.55
CA GLN A 510 0.08 3.74 35.82
C GLN A 510 -0.23 3.98 34.34
N LYS A 511 -0.45 5.26 33.99
CA LYS A 511 -0.84 5.70 32.64
C LYS A 511 0.23 5.46 31.58
N TYR A 512 1.48 5.26 31.98
CA TYR A 512 2.62 5.05 31.08
C TYR A 512 3.47 3.86 31.53
N PRO A 513 4.08 3.12 30.59
CA PRO A 513 3.98 3.30 29.14
C PRO A 513 2.59 2.92 28.61
N GLU A 514 2.18 3.64 27.57
CA GLU A 514 0.98 3.36 26.80
C GLU A 514 1.40 2.83 25.42
N VAL A 515 0.85 1.71 25.00
CA VAL A 515 1.10 1.13 23.69
C VAL A 515 -0.14 1.26 22.82
N VAL A 516 0.02 1.84 21.64
CA VAL A 516 -1.06 2.04 20.65
C VAL A 516 -0.70 1.32 19.36
N PHE A 517 -1.55 0.39 18.94
CA PHE A 517 -1.35 -0.39 17.72
C PHE A 517 -1.91 0.37 16.53
N MET A 518 -1.04 0.97 15.69
CA MET A 518 -1.42 1.74 14.51
C MET A 518 -1.68 0.84 13.30
N GLY A 519 -1.11 -0.37 13.29
CA GLY A 519 -1.32 -1.34 12.23
C GLY A 519 -0.92 -2.72 12.69
N THR A 520 -1.81 -3.68 12.50
CA THR A 520 -1.72 -5.03 13.03
C THR A 520 -1.81 -6.12 11.97
N GLY A 521 -1.81 -5.74 10.69
CA GLY A 521 -1.86 -6.63 9.55
C GLY A 521 -0.52 -6.81 8.85
N SER A 522 -0.37 -7.90 8.09
CA SER A 522 0.83 -8.27 7.34
C SER A 522 0.72 -8.00 5.84
N ALA A 523 1.85 -7.79 5.20
CA ALA A 523 2.10 -7.72 3.76
C ALA A 523 1.44 -6.55 3.01
N LEU A 524 0.13 -6.38 3.07
CA LEU A 524 -0.60 -5.32 2.37
C LEU A 524 -1.67 -4.70 3.27
N PRO A 525 -1.92 -3.38 3.17
CA PRO A 525 -3.02 -2.75 3.90
C PRO A 525 -4.36 -3.39 3.54
N MET A 526 -5.12 -3.76 4.56
CA MET A 526 -6.43 -4.39 4.42
C MET A 526 -7.56 -3.44 4.77
N LYS A 527 -8.78 -3.87 4.45
CA LYS A 527 -10.02 -3.15 4.80
C LYS A 527 -10.14 -2.85 6.29
N ILE A 528 -9.63 -3.76 7.14
CA ILE A 528 -9.81 -3.77 8.59
C ILE A 528 -8.51 -3.48 9.33
N ARG A 529 -7.39 -3.99 8.84
CA ARG A 529 -6.07 -3.86 9.46
C ARG A 529 -5.13 -3.12 8.53
N ASN A 530 -4.45 -2.11 9.05
CA ASN A 530 -3.32 -1.49 8.40
C ASN A 530 -2.07 -2.35 8.59
N VAL A 531 -1.05 -2.10 7.81
CA VAL A 531 0.26 -2.76 7.94
C VAL A 531 1.05 -2.25 9.15
N SER A 532 2.13 -2.94 9.51
CA SER A 532 2.86 -2.85 10.77
C SER A 532 3.20 -1.42 11.22
N GLY A 533 2.77 -1.09 12.43
CA GLY A 533 3.10 0.15 13.13
C GLY A 533 2.59 0.11 14.57
N THR A 534 3.49 0.26 15.54
CA THR A 534 3.14 0.26 16.97
C THR A 534 3.80 1.45 17.67
N LEU A 535 2.98 2.34 18.23
CA LEU A 535 3.46 3.52 18.96
C LEU A 535 3.55 3.20 20.45
N VAL A 536 4.72 3.41 21.03
CA VAL A 536 4.95 3.28 22.47
C VAL A 536 5.15 4.67 23.05
N ASN A 537 4.17 5.18 23.76
CA ASN A 537 4.24 6.40 24.52
C ASN A 537 4.91 6.09 25.86
N ILE A 538 6.21 6.39 25.97
CA ILE A 538 6.99 6.12 27.17
C ILE A 538 6.58 7.08 28.30
N SER A 539 6.30 8.32 27.94
CA SER A 539 5.90 9.39 28.86
C SER A 539 4.97 10.39 28.16
N PRO A 540 4.42 11.39 28.83
CA PRO A 540 3.63 12.44 28.21
C PRO A 540 4.34 13.21 27.08
N SER A 541 5.68 13.14 27.02
CA SER A 541 6.50 13.93 26.08
C SER A 541 7.39 13.12 25.16
N GLN A 542 7.43 11.79 25.31
CA GLN A 542 8.37 10.93 24.58
C GLN A 542 7.68 9.68 24.06
N SER A 543 7.91 9.40 22.78
CA SER A 543 7.35 8.21 22.13
C SER A 543 8.38 7.55 21.23
N VAL A 544 8.30 6.21 21.14
CA VAL A 544 9.05 5.36 20.22
C VAL A 544 8.04 4.69 19.29
N LEU A 545 8.33 4.67 18.00
CA LEU A 545 7.52 3.97 17.01
C LEU A 545 8.27 2.70 16.57
N LEU A 546 7.61 1.54 16.66
CA LEU A 546 8.08 0.23 16.24
C LEU A 546 7.44 -0.12 14.91
N ASP A 547 8.23 -0.17 13.86
CA ASP A 547 7.86 -0.18 12.46
C ASP A 547 6.96 1.01 12.03
N CYS A 548 6.96 1.31 10.75
CA CYS A 548 6.23 2.42 10.16
C CYS A 548 5.80 2.07 8.73
N GLY A 549 4.84 1.17 8.60
CA GLY A 549 4.29 0.75 7.32
C GLY A 549 3.43 1.83 6.66
N GLU A 550 3.07 1.62 5.39
CA GLU A 550 2.23 2.55 4.62
C GLU A 550 0.95 2.91 5.39
N GLY A 551 0.61 4.19 5.43
CA GLY A 551 -0.60 4.68 6.08
C GLY A 551 -0.53 4.81 7.61
N THR A 552 0.63 4.57 8.25
CA THR A 552 0.81 4.77 9.70
C THR A 552 0.46 6.19 10.12
N PHE A 553 0.85 7.20 9.33
CA PHE A 553 0.46 8.58 9.60
C PHE A 553 -1.06 8.78 9.54
N GLY A 554 -1.74 8.22 8.54
CA GLY A 554 -3.19 8.25 8.44
C GLY A 554 -3.88 7.61 9.65
N GLN A 555 -3.32 6.51 10.18
CA GLN A 555 -3.80 5.88 11.42
C GLN A 555 -3.61 6.80 12.64
N LEU A 556 -2.47 7.51 12.75
CA LEU A 556 -2.27 8.53 13.79
C LEU A 556 -3.31 9.64 13.70
N CYS A 557 -3.64 10.12 12.50
CA CYS A 557 -4.69 11.11 12.30
C CYS A 557 -6.05 10.62 12.82
N ARG A 558 -6.44 9.41 12.48
CA ARG A 558 -7.72 8.81 12.93
C ARG A 558 -7.77 8.54 14.43
N HIS A 559 -6.63 8.20 15.02
CA HIS A 559 -6.54 7.94 16.47
C HIS A 559 -6.56 9.24 17.30
N TYR A 560 -5.74 10.22 16.93
CA TYR A 560 -5.54 11.43 17.72
C TYR A 560 -6.40 12.62 17.27
N GLY A 561 -6.94 12.61 16.02
CA GLY A 561 -7.72 13.73 15.49
C GLY A 561 -6.93 15.04 15.50
N ASP A 562 -7.51 16.09 16.05
CA ASP A 562 -6.90 17.42 16.14
C ASP A 562 -5.60 17.46 16.99
N SER A 563 -5.35 16.44 17.81
CA SER A 563 -4.13 16.32 18.65
C SER A 563 -3.00 15.58 17.94
N VAL A 564 -3.12 15.25 16.66
CA VAL A 564 -2.10 14.47 15.92
C VAL A 564 -0.75 15.18 15.86
N ASP A 565 -0.74 16.51 15.80
CA ASP A 565 0.50 17.30 15.78
C ASP A 565 1.29 17.16 17.09
N ASP A 566 0.61 17.13 18.23
CA ASP A 566 1.25 16.88 19.52
C ASP A 566 1.81 15.45 19.60
N ALA A 567 1.09 14.45 19.09
CA ALA A 567 1.55 13.07 19.04
C ALA A 567 2.81 12.94 18.17
N LEU A 568 2.82 13.54 16.98
CA LEU A 568 3.98 13.55 16.07
C LEU A 568 5.22 14.18 16.69
N CYS A 569 5.05 15.30 17.42
CA CYS A 569 6.17 16.00 18.08
C CYS A 569 6.83 15.16 19.18
N LYS A 570 6.11 14.22 19.80
CA LYS A 570 6.64 13.32 20.85
C LYS A 570 7.51 12.19 20.28
N ILE A 571 7.31 11.82 19.01
CA ILE A 571 8.07 10.74 18.38
C ILE A 571 9.55 11.17 18.26
N SER A 572 10.38 10.54 19.06
CA SER A 572 11.82 10.79 19.13
C SER A 572 12.64 9.72 18.41
N THR A 573 12.10 8.51 18.29
CA THR A 573 12.77 7.32 17.79
C THR A 573 11.83 6.49 16.95
N VAL A 574 12.34 5.99 15.82
CA VAL A 574 11.66 5.00 14.98
C VAL A 574 12.58 3.79 14.83
N PHE A 575 12.09 2.62 15.18
CA PHE A 575 12.74 1.34 14.94
C PHE A 575 12.13 0.69 13.70
N ILE A 576 12.95 0.26 12.75
CA ILE A 576 12.54 -0.54 11.59
C ILE A 576 13.17 -1.92 11.72
N SER A 577 12.31 -2.94 11.78
CA SER A 577 12.73 -4.32 11.94
C SER A 577 13.46 -4.87 10.71
N HIS A 578 12.91 -4.67 9.53
CA HIS A 578 13.48 -5.15 8.26
C HIS A 578 12.94 -4.36 7.04
N MET A 579 13.33 -4.78 5.83
CA MET A 579 13.11 -4.00 4.61
C MET A 579 11.89 -4.43 3.78
N HIS A 580 10.95 -5.20 4.29
CA HIS A 580 9.68 -5.39 3.59
C HIS A 580 8.84 -4.11 3.64
N ALA A 581 8.12 -3.84 2.56
CA ALA A 581 7.40 -2.57 2.36
C ALA A 581 6.40 -2.24 3.49
N ASP A 582 5.74 -3.24 4.03
CA ASP A 582 4.75 -3.12 5.10
C ASP A 582 5.32 -2.70 6.47
N HIS A 583 6.65 -2.58 6.59
CA HIS A 583 7.33 -2.18 7.83
C HIS A 583 7.97 -0.79 7.78
N HIS A 584 8.16 -0.18 6.58
CA HIS A 584 8.92 1.08 6.52
C HIS A 584 8.40 2.14 5.53
N THR A 585 7.50 1.80 4.61
CA THR A 585 7.11 2.74 3.55
C THR A 585 6.32 3.96 4.02
N GLY A 586 5.75 3.94 5.23
CA GLY A 586 5.13 5.11 5.86
C GLY A 586 6.10 6.10 6.51
N LEU A 587 7.40 5.76 6.59
CA LEU A 587 8.40 6.57 7.28
C LEU A 587 8.50 7.99 6.70
N LEU A 588 8.50 8.15 5.38
CA LEU A 588 8.67 9.44 4.75
C LEU A 588 7.52 10.40 5.07
N MET A 589 6.28 9.93 4.96
CA MET A 589 5.10 10.73 5.35
C MET A 589 5.16 11.14 6.82
N LEU A 590 5.53 10.22 7.70
CA LEU A 590 5.70 10.51 9.12
C LEU A 590 6.69 11.66 9.35
N LEU A 591 7.83 11.64 8.66
CA LEU A 591 8.88 12.66 8.81
C LEU A 591 8.43 14.03 8.32
N TYR A 592 7.80 14.12 7.15
CA TYR A 592 7.26 15.37 6.61
C TYR A 592 6.16 15.94 7.51
N GLN A 593 5.23 15.11 7.92
CA GLN A 593 4.12 15.56 8.76
C GLN A 593 4.60 15.94 10.18
N ARG A 594 5.67 15.30 10.66
CA ARG A 594 6.30 15.71 11.93
C ARG A 594 6.97 17.08 11.81
N GLU A 595 7.65 17.38 10.70
CA GLU A 595 8.19 18.72 10.45
C GLU A 595 7.07 19.77 10.39
N ARG A 596 5.98 19.48 9.64
CA ARG A 596 4.78 20.33 9.61
C ARG A 596 4.22 20.56 11.00
N ALA A 597 4.10 19.52 11.83
CA ALA A 597 3.61 19.59 13.20
C ALA A 597 4.50 20.48 14.09
N LEU A 598 5.82 20.30 14.02
CA LEU A 598 6.77 21.13 14.75
C LEU A 598 6.65 22.61 14.36
N THR A 599 6.51 22.89 13.07
CA THR A 599 6.32 24.23 12.52
C THR A 599 4.98 24.83 12.99
N THR A 600 3.88 24.08 12.87
CA THR A 600 2.54 24.52 13.29
C THR A 600 2.46 24.83 14.77
N LEU A 601 3.15 24.05 15.60
CA LEU A 601 3.19 24.25 17.07
C LEU A 601 4.30 25.21 17.54
N GLY A 602 5.04 25.84 16.61
CA GLY A 602 6.14 26.76 16.94
C GLY A 602 7.30 26.10 17.70
N LYS A 603 7.49 24.78 17.55
CA LYS A 603 8.56 24.01 18.21
C LYS A 603 9.80 23.98 17.31
N ALA A 604 10.97 24.01 17.93
CA ALA A 604 12.23 23.89 17.19
C ALA A 604 12.30 22.54 16.46
N PHE A 605 12.78 22.57 15.23
CA PHE A 605 13.02 21.34 14.45
C PHE A 605 14.02 20.42 15.16
N SER A 606 13.70 19.16 15.26
CA SER A 606 14.57 18.15 15.85
C SER A 606 14.55 16.86 15.01
N ARG A 607 15.72 16.27 14.82
CA ARG A 607 15.86 14.97 14.13
C ARG A 607 15.39 13.85 15.02
N ILE A 608 14.79 12.82 14.41
CA ILE A 608 14.53 11.55 15.07
C ILE A 608 15.75 10.64 15.06
N TYR A 609 15.81 9.68 15.97
CA TYR A 609 16.73 8.56 15.90
C TYR A 609 16.09 7.45 15.08
N LEU A 610 16.67 7.14 13.91
CA LEU A 610 16.24 6.04 13.07
C LEU A 610 17.13 4.83 13.32
N VAL A 611 16.59 3.84 14.03
CA VAL A 611 17.24 2.53 14.29
C VAL A 611 16.73 1.56 13.23
N ALA A 612 17.59 1.21 12.25
CA ALA A 612 17.13 0.44 11.10
C ALA A 612 18.24 -0.40 10.45
N PRO A 613 17.91 -1.38 9.58
CA PRO A 613 18.86 -2.09 8.75
C PRO A 613 19.63 -1.10 7.84
N VAL A 614 20.94 -1.34 7.64
CA VAL A 614 21.79 -0.43 6.83
C VAL A 614 21.22 -0.24 5.41
N HIS A 615 20.56 -1.24 4.86
CA HIS A 615 20.00 -1.20 3.50
C HIS A 615 18.94 -0.11 3.30
N ILE A 616 18.28 0.34 4.37
CA ILE A 616 17.32 1.45 4.28
C ILE A 616 17.99 2.72 3.74
N MET A 617 19.29 2.92 4.04
CA MET A 617 20.02 4.07 3.55
C MET A 617 20.23 4.06 2.04
N THR A 618 20.20 2.91 1.39
CA THR A 618 20.24 2.82 -0.09
C THR A 618 18.97 3.43 -0.68
N TRP A 619 17.82 3.07 -0.14
CA TRP A 619 16.54 3.63 -0.50
C TRP A 619 16.45 5.13 -0.19
N LEU A 620 16.74 5.52 1.05
CA LEU A 620 16.62 6.91 1.50
C LEU A 620 17.59 7.86 0.77
N ASN A 621 18.81 7.42 0.45
CA ASN A 621 19.76 8.23 -0.31
C ASN A 621 19.27 8.46 -1.75
N GLN A 622 18.76 7.43 -2.43
CA GLN A 622 18.23 7.56 -3.78
C GLN A 622 16.99 8.46 -3.81
N TYR A 623 16.07 8.29 -2.86
CA TYR A 623 14.92 9.17 -2.75
C TYR A 623 15.33 10.62 -2.48
N HIS A 624 16.28 10.85 -1.55
CA HIS A 624 16.83 12.17 -1.24
C HIS A 624 17.49 12.83 -2.44
N GLU A 625 18.19 12.05 -3.27
CA GLU A 625 18.91 12.58 -4.44
C GLU A 625 17.93 12.98 -5.57
N TYR A 626 16.89 12.20 -5.81
CA TYR A 626 16.06 12.32 -7.01
C TYR A 626 14.66 12.89 -6.76
N CYS A 627 14.13 12.83 -5.54
CA CYS A 627 12.78 13.25 -5.23
C CYS A 627 12.74 14.43 -4.26
N GLU A 628 12.84 14.19 -2.96
CA GLU A 628 12.71 15.22 -1.92
C GLU A 628 13.79 15.08 -0.85
N GLU A 629 14.08 16.18 -0.12
CA GLU A 629 15.06 16.16 0.98
C GLU A 629 14.52 15.40 2.19
N ILE A 630 15.22 14.36 2.63
CA ILE A 630 14.79 13.53 3.76
C ILE A 630 15.89 13.26 4.79
N LEU A 631 17.16 13.23 4.38
CA LEU A 631 18.25 12.82 5.28
C LEU A 631 18.51 13.80 6.43
N ASN A 632 18.09 15.06 6.28
CA ASN A 632 18.14 16.06 7.33
C ASN A 632 17.17 15.82 8.49
N HIS A 633 16.20 14.90 8.34
CA HIS A 633 15.23 14.55 9.39
C HIS A 633 15.73 13.47 10.36
N ILE A 634 16.80 12.76 10.04
CA ILE A 634 17.20 11.54 10.75
C ILE A 634 18.62 11.59 11.33
N ASN A 635 18.80 10.95 12.48
CA ASN A 635 20.06 10.49 13.04
C ASN A 635 20.06 8.97 12.94
N PHE A 636 20.82 8.43 11.97
CA PHE A 636 20.78 7.00 11.66
C PHE A 636 21.64 6.17 12.62
N ILE A 637 21.05 5.10 13.15
CA ILE A 637 21.70 4.08 14.01
C ILE A 637 21.47 2.72 13.35
N PRO A 638 22.51 2.02 12.87
CA PRO A 638 22.38 0.67 12.34
C PRO A 638 21.89 -0.30 13.43
N ASN A 639 20.89 -1.15 13.14
CA ASN A 639 20.41 -2.19 14.08
C ASN A 639 21.57 -3.03 14.62
N LYS A 640 22.50 -3.41 13.75
CA LYS A 640 23.68 -4.20 14.11
C LYS A 640 24.53 -3.57 15.22
N SER A 641 24.49 -2.24 15.38
CA SER A 641 25.26 -1.53 16.41
C SER A 641 24.68 -1.68 17.81
N LEU A 642 23.49 -2.24 17.92
CA LEU A 642 22.78 -2.48 19.17
C LEU A 642 22.68 -3.99 19.52
N CYS A 643 23.30 -4.86 18.71
CA CYS A 643 23.42 -6.29 19.03
C CYS A 643 24.42 -6.51 20.15
N ASP A 644 24.19 -7.51 20.98
CA ASP A 644 25.11 -7.88 22.04
C ASP A 644 26.50 -8.23 21.47
N GLY A 645 27.54 -7.74 22.11
CA GLY A 645 28.93 -7.92 21.67
C GLY A 645 29.32 -7.10 20.42
N ALA A 646 28.46 -6.22 19.92
CA ALA A 646 28.79 -5.40 18.76
C ALA A 646 29.81 -4.31 19.10
N GLU A 647 30.95 -4.30 18.41
CA GLU A 647 31.89 -3.19 18.49
C GLU A 647 31.40 -2.02 17.59
N VAL A 648 31.02 -0.93 18.24
CA VAL A 648 30.64 0.30 17.55
C VAL A 648 31.91 1.12 17.28
N SER A 649 32.46 1.02 16.08
CA SER A 649 33.72 1.72 15.72
C SER A 649 33.54 3.24 15.53
N LYS A 650 32.35 3.68 15.02
CA LYS A 650 32.09 5.08 14.71
C LYS A 650 31.64 5.87 15.94
N GLN A 651 32.43 6.86 16.36
CA GLN A 651 32.13 7.73 17.51
C GLN A 651 30.77 8.43 17.38
N ARG A 652 30.37 8.82 16.17
CA ARG A 652 29.07 9.44 15.91
C ARG A 652 27.92 8.49 16.24
N THR A 653 28.04 7.20 15.90
CA THR A 653 27.02 6.20 16.22
C THR A 653 26.95 5.99 17.74
N LYS A 654 28.09 5.95 18.44
CA LYS A 654 28.11 5.87 19.93
C LYS A 654 27.35 7.03 20.56
N SER A 655 27.63 8.28 20.10
CA SER A 655 26.94 9.46 20.63
C SER A 655 25.44 9.45 20.32
N PHE A 656 25.01 8.92 19.17
CA PHE A 656 23.59 8.81 18.84
C PHE A 656 22.89 7.76 19.72
N ILE A 657 23.53 6.63 20.00
CA ILE A 657 22.98 5.61 20.92
C ILE A 657 22.81 6.20 22.32
N GLN A 658 23.83 6.87 22.85
CA GLN A 658 23.76 7.52 24.17
C GLN A 658 22.65 8.57 24.23
N ALA A 659 22.51 9.37 23.16
CA ALA A 659 21.48 10.40 23.07
C ALA A 659 20.07 9.80 22.93
N LEU A 660 19.91 8.67 22.21
CA LEU A 660 18.66 7.92 22.12
C LEU A 660 18.25 7.41 23.50
N LEU A 661 19.17 6.75 24.23
CA LEU A 661 18.86 6.22 25.57
C LEU A 661 18.46 7.35 26.51
N LYS A 662 19.25 8.42 26.57
CA LYS A 662 18.92 9.61 27.40
C LYS A 662 17.60 10.24 27.00
N LYS A 663 17.30 10.35 25.70
CA LYS A 663 16.08 11.02 25.20
C LYS A 663 14.80 10.27 25.58
N ASN A 664 14.87 8.97 25.73
CA ASN A 664 13.73 8.09 26.00
C ASN A 664 13.77 7.48 27.43
N ASP A 665 14.64 7.97 28.30
CA ASP A 665 14.82 7.49 29.68
C ASP A 665 15.05 5.96 29.76
N LEU A 666 15.77 5.41 28.73
CA LEU A 666 16.08 3.99 28.63
C LEU A 666 17.41 3.66 29.29
N GLU A 667 17.43 2.56 30.04
CA GLU A 667 18.64 1.94 30.51
C GLU A 667 19.37 1.22 29.38
N LYS A 668 18.61 0.50 28.54
CA LYS A 668 19.15 -0.34 27.47
C LYS A 668 18.23 -0.38 26.27
N PHE A 669 18.81 -0.42 25.08
CA PHE A 669 18.12 -0.74 23.82
C PHE A 669 18.98 -1.78 23.10
N GLN A 670 18.44 -2.98 22.86
CA GLN A 670 19.12 -4.10 22.23
C GLN A 670 18.40 -4.55 20.97
N THR A 671 19.16 -5.10 20.04
CA THR A 671 18.61 -5.79 18.87
C THR A 671 19.26 -7.15 18.71
N CYS A 672 18.60 -8.08 18.06
CA CYS A 672 19.20 -9.33 17.59
C CYS A 672 18.74 -9.63 16.16
N THR A 673 19.53 -10.39 15.42
CA THR A 673 19.11 -10.91 14.12
C THR A 673 18.10 -12.02 14.29
N VAL A 674 17.04 -12.01 13.48
CA VAL A 674 15.96 -12.99 13.51
C VAL A 674 15.87 -13.79 12.20
N ARG A 675 15.06 -14.84 12.22
CA ARG A 675 14.93 -15.81 11.12
C ARG A 675 13.81 -15.41 10.15
N HIS A 676 14.06 -14.40 9.32
CA HIS A 676 13.11 -13.96 8.32
C HIS A 676 13.82 -13.66 6.99
N CYS A 677 13.93 -12.40 6.60
CA CYS A 677 14.73 -11.99 5.45
C CYS A 677 16.17 -11.61 5.86
N MET A 678 16.99 -11.26 4.88
CA MET A 678 18.36 -10.79 5.15
C MET A 678 18.31 -9.47 5.93
N ASN A 679 19.04 -9.39 7.05
CA ASN A 679 19.07 -8.22 7.93
C ASN A 679 17.70 -7.87 8.56
N ALA A 680 16.96 -8.89 8.96
CA ALA A 680 15.80 -8.74 9.83
C ALA A 680 16.26 -8.76 11.30
N PHE A 681 15.64 -7.88 12.10
CA PHE A 681 15.99 -7.69 13.51
C PHE A 681 14.74 -7.60 14.38
N ALA A 682 14.80 -8.23 15.53
CA ALA A 682 13.96 -7.92 16.67
C ALA A 682 14.64 -6.89 17.57
N CYS A 683 13.89 -6.27 18.48
CA CYS A 683 14.44 -5.40 19.49
C CYS A 683 13.84 -5.64 20.87
N SER A 684 14.59 -5.24 21.90
CA SER A 684 14.07 -5.06 23.26
C SER A 684 14.66 -3.80 23.86
N PHE A 685 13.89 -3.13 24.70
CA PHE A 685 14.38 -1.99 25.45
C PHE A 685 13.85 -1.99 26.87
N THR A 686 14.73 -1.60 27.79
CA THR A 686 14.46 -1.52 29.23
C THR A 686 14.45 -0.06 29.63
N HIS A 687 13.39 0.35 30.31
CA HIS A 687 13.26 1.70 30.86
C HIS A 687 13.93 1.79 32.23
N GLN A 688 14.36 2.99 32.64
CA GLN A 688 15.00 3.21 33.92
C GLN A 688 14.13 2.84 35.13
N SER A 689 12.80 2.80 34.98
CA SER A 689 11.88 2.32 36.02
C SER A 689 11.74 0.79 36.07
N GLY A 690 12.49 0.04 35.25
CA GLY A 690 12.61 -1.41 35.32
C GLY A 690 11.72 -2.19 34.37
N TRP A 691 10.68 -1.61 33.74
CA TRP A 691 9.89 -2.34 32.75
C TRP A 691 10.65 -2.57 31.45
N LYS A 692 10.34 -3.66 30.78
CA LYS A 692 11.00 -4.10 29.54
C LYS A 692 9.96 -4.45 28.48
N LEU A 693 10.11 -3.90 27.28
CA LEU A 693 9.32 -4.25 26.11
C LEU A 693 10.20 -5.01 25.10
N ALA A 694 9.67 -6.11 24.53
CA ALA A 694 10.27 -6.86 23.44
C ALA A 694 9.35 -6.86 22.23
N PHE A 695 9.94 -6.65 21.02
CA PHE A 695 9.22 -6.62 19.74
C PHE A 695 9.92 -7.50 18.72
N SER A 696 9.17 -8.48 18.16
CA SER A 696 9.76 -9.51 17.30
C SER A 696 10.13 -9.01 15.90
N GLY A 697 9.43 -7.99 15.36
CA GLY A 697 9.34 -7.84 13.90
C GLY A 697 8.80 -9.15 13.31
N ASP A 698 9.17 -9.48 12.07
CA ASP A 698 8.79 -10.74 11.43
C ASP A 698 9.88 -11.80 11.66
N THR A 699 9.47 -12.99 12.08
CA THR A 699 10.42 -14.07 12.38
C THR A 699 9.76 -15.43 12.56
N MET A 700 10.44 -16.48 12.15
CA MET A 700 10.24 -17.83 12.72
C MET A 700 10.68 -17.83 14.19
N PRO A 701 10.26 -18.82 15.01
CA PRO A 701 10.76 -18.98 16.38
C PRO A 701 12.29 -18.85 16.46
N CYS A 702 12.78 -17.96 17.34
CA CYS A 702 14.18 -17.55 17.37
C CYS A 702 14.73 -17.44 18.81
N ASP A 703 15.72 -18.27 19.15
CA ASP A 703 16.30 -18.31 20.49
C ASP A 703 17.06 -17.01 20.85
N ALA A 704 17.74 -16.41 19.87
CA ALA A 704 18.41 -15.12 20.09
C ALA A 704 17.44 -14.02 20.51
N PHE A 705 16.19 -14.06 20.05
CA PHE A 705 15.15 -13.14 20.49
C PHE A 705 14.66 -13.47 21.90
N VAL A 706 14.53 -14.77 22.22
CA VAL A 706 14.23 -15.19 23.59
C VAL A 706 15.27 -14.64 24.57
N ASP A 707 16.56 -14.70 24.21
CA ASP A 707 17.65 -14.23 25.08
C ASP A 707 17.58 -12.72 25.37
N ILE A 708 17.39 -11.88 24.36
CA ILE A 708 17.27 -10.42 24.58
C ILE A 708 15.94 -10.02 25.20
N GLY A 709 14.91 -10.86 25.05
CA GLY A 709 13.55 -10.62 25.57
C GLY A 709 13.30 -11.18 26.97
N LYS A 710 14.25 -11.92 27.60
CA LYS A 710 14.05 -12.53 28.93
C LYS A 710 13.43 -11.57 29.94
N SER A 711 12.38 -12.03 30.63
CA SER A 711 11.63 -11.30 31.63
C SER A 711 11.05 -9.95 31.09
N ALA A 712 10.59 -9.95 29.83
CA ALA A 712 9.89 -8.79 29.28
C ALA A 712 8.57 -8.58 30.03
N THR A 713 8.28 -7.34 30.40
CA THR A 713 6.97 -6.94 30.92
C THR A 713 5.91 -7.09 29.84
N LEU A 714 6.26 -6.69 28.59
CA LEU A 714 5.40 -6.87 27.41
C LEU A 714 6.20 -7.44 26.25
N LEU A 715 5.76 -8.56 25.71
CA LEU A 715 6.19 -9.09 24.43
C LEU A 715 5.13 -8.75 23.36
N ILE A 716 5.52 -8.11 22.27
CA ILE A 716 4.72 -7.99 21.06
C ILE A 716 5.35 -8.89 20.01
N HIS A 717 4.63 -9.94 19.61
CA HIS A 717 5.13 -10.97 18.69
C HIS A 717 4.23 -11.12 17.48
N GLU A 718 4.85 -11.32 16.31
CA GLU A 718 4.09 -11.67 15.10
C GLU A 718 3.39 -13.03 15.28
N ALA A 719 2.17 -13.11 14.72
CA ALA A 719 1.36 -14.32 14.63
C ALA A 719 0.71 -14.36 13.24
N THR A 720 1.56 -14.31 12.22
CA THR A 720 1.13 -14.10 10.83
C THR A 720 0.29 -15.25 10.32
N LEU A 721 0.55 -16.49 10.78
CA LEU A 721 -0.16 -17.67 10.33
C LEU A 721 -0.93 -18.35 11.45
N GLU A 722 -2.05 -18.96 11.10
CA GLU A 722 -2.84 -19.79 12.01
C GLU A 722 -2.17 -21.15 12.25
N ASP A 723 -2.45 -21.74 13.40
CA ASP A 723 -2.00 -23.09 13.71
C ASP A 723 -2.56 -24.09 12.68
N GLY A 724 -1.77 -25.12 12.38
CA GLY A 724 -2.01 -26.04 11.28
C GLY A 724 -1.45 -25.56 9.92
N LEU A 725 -0.71 -24.45 9.90
CA LEU A 725 0.05 -23.94 8.74
C LEU A 725 1.56 -23.86 9.01
N GLU A 726 2.09 -24.74 9.87
CA GLU A 726 3.49 -24.71 10.30
C GLU A 726 4.47 -24.87 9.12
N GLU A 727 4.12 -25.69 8.11
CA GLU A 727 4.95 -25.87 6.91
C GLU A 727 5.03 -24.56 6.11
N GLU A 728 3.88 -23.87 5.96
CA GLU A 728 3.83 -22.58 5.30
C GLU A 728 4.56 -21.49 6.11
N ALA A 729 4.48 -21.55 7.45
CA ALA A 729 5.22 -20.67 8.35
C ALA A 729 6.73 -20.82 8.16
N VAL A 730 7.22 -22.05 8.05
CA VAL A 730 8.63 -22.33 7.75
C VAL A 730 9.01 -21.82 6.34
N GLU A 731 8.18 -22.07 5.32
CA GLU A 731 8.45 -21.61 3.96
C GLU A 731 8.55 -20.07 3.87
N LYS A 732 7.63 -19.38 4.52
CA LYS A 732 7.55 -17.91 4.52
C LYS A 732 8.38 -17.25 5.59
N ARG A 733 8.94 -18.04 6.51
CA ARG A 733 9.74 -17.59 7.66
C ARG A 733 8.97 -16.68 8.61
N HIS A 734 7.79 -17.13 8.98
CA HIS A 734 6.91 -16.49 9.97
C HIS A 734 6.61 -17.46 11.12
N SER A 735 5.88 -16.98 12.11
CA SER A 735 5.39 -17.77 13.23
C SER A 735 3.89 -18.03 13.13
N THR A 736 3.46 -19.20 13.67
CA THR A 736 2.05 -19.43 13.97
C THR A 736 1.68 -18.85 15.33
N THR A 737 0.38 -18.82 15.62
CA THR A 737 -0.16 -18.30 16.88
C THR A 737 0.45 -19.00 18.10
N SER A 738 0.44 -20.36 18.14
CA SER A 738 1.00 -21.15 19.25
C SER A 738 2.52 -21.00 19.33
N GLN A 739 3.23 -20.89 18.21
CA GLN A 739 4.67 -20.63 18.20
C GLN A 739 5.02 -19.27 18.80
N ALA A 740 4.23 -18.23 18.54
CA ALA A 740 4.41 -16.91 19.14
C ALA A 740 4.19 -16.95 20.67
N ILE A 741 3.19 -17.69 21.13
CA ILE A 741 2.90 -17.89 22.56
C ILE A 741 4.05 -18.65 23.23
N ASP A 742 4.56 -19.75 22.62
CA ASP A 742 5.70 -20.52 23.14
C ASP A 742 6.93 -19.62 23.35
N ILE A 743 7.26 -18.77 22.38
CA ILE A 743 8.37 -17.81 22.54
C ILE A 743 8.16 -16.92 23.75
N GLY A 744 6.95 -16.38 23.95
CA GLY A 744 6.63 -15.56 25.12
C GLY A 744 6.75 -16.32 26.45
N MET A 745 6.30 -17.57 26.48
CA MET A 745 6.43 -18.42 27.66
C MET A 745 7.90 -18.74 27.97
N ARG A 746 8.71 -19.02 26.95
CA ARG A 746 10.16 -19.26 27.09
C ARG A 746 10.93 -18.00 27.52
N MET A 747 10.47 -16.82 27.14
CA MET A 747 10.98 -15.53 27.62
C MET A 747 10.62 -15.28 29.09
N ASN A 748 9.66 -16.00 29.65
CA ASN A 748 8.98 -15.65 30.89
C ASN A 748 8.41 -14.21 30.80
N ALA A 749 7.77 -13.89 29.72
CA ALA A 749 7.12 -12.59 29.53
C ALA A 749 5.91 -12.49 30.49
N GLU A 750 5.71 -11.32 31.07
CA GLU A 750 4.56 -11.08 31.93
C GLU A 750 3.26 -11.06 31.10
N PHE A 751 3.30 -10.43 29.92
CA PHE A 751 2.20 -10.42 28.97
C PHE A 751 2.67 -10.55 27.52
N ILE A 752 1.87 -11.23 26.69
CA ILE A 752 2.16 -11.53 25.28
C ILE A 752 1.05 -10.92 24.42
N MET A 753 1.38 -9.98 23.56
CA MET A 753 0.47 -9.42 22.54
C MET A 753 0.79 -10.01 21.17
N LEU A 754 -0.18 -10.73 20.62
CA LEU A 754 -0.11 -11.25 19.25
C LEU A 754 -0.42 -10.14 18.26
N ASN A 755 0.39 -10.03 17.21
CA ASN A 755 0.33 -8.95 16.24
C ASN A 755 0.63 -9.46 14.82
N HIS A 756 0.55 -8.60 13.81
CA HIS A 756 0.98 -8.86 12.43
C HIS A 756 0.20 -10.02 11.76
N PHE A 757 -1.13 -9.92 11.77
CA PHE A 757 -2.02 -10.98 11.28
C PHE A 757 -2.14 -11.00 9.75
N SER A 758 -2.09 -12.18 9.17
CA SER A 758 -2.29 -12.40 7.74
C SER A 758 -3.69 -11.95 7.27
N GLN A 759 -3.78 -11.54 6.01
CA GLN A 759 -5.05 -11.25 5.33
C GLN A 759 -6.04 -12.44 5.31
N ARG A 760 -5.58 -13.65 5.63
CA ARG A 760 -6.41 -14.86 5.71
C ARG A 760 -7.30 -14.88 6.95
N TYR A 761 -6.85 -14.23 8.03
CA TYR A 761 -7.71 -13.98 9.19
C TYR A 761 -8.78 -12.96 8.79
N ALA A 762 -10.03 -13.30 9.05
CA ALA A 762 -11.10 -12.35 8.74
C ALA A 762 -10.98 -11.09 9.61
N LYS A 763 -11.09 -11.22 10.92
CA LYS A 763 -11.01 -10.12 11.88
C LYS A 763 -10.25 -10.51 13.15
N ILE A 764 -10.28 -11.80 13.50
CA ILE A 764 -9.69 -12.34 14.72
C ILE A 764 -9.06 -13.70 14.38
N PRO A 765 -7.91 -14.09 14.97
CA PRO A 765 -7.35 -15.42 14.80
C PRO A 765 -8.20 -16.49 15.48
N LEU A 766 -8.02 -17.75 15.09
CA LEU A 766 -8.56 -18.89 15.84
C LEU A 766 -7.83 -19.02 17.17
N PHE A 767 -8.58 -19.41 18.18
CA PHE A 767 -8.04 -19.61 19.53
C PHE A 767 -7.61 -21.06 19.69
N SER A 768 -6.35 -21.29 20.06
CA SER A 768 -5.82 -22.59 20.48
C SER A 768 -5.93 -22.77 22.00
N GLU A 769 -5.61 -23.96 22.47
CA GLU A 769 -5.52 -24.26 23.92
C GLU A 769 -4.39 -23.49 24.63
N ASP A 770 -3.42 -22.96 23.86
CA ASP A 770 -2.29 -22.17 24.37
C ASP A 770 -2.69 -20.77 24.82
N PHE A 771 -3.88 -20.29 24.41
CA PHE A 771 -4.40 -19.00 24.88
C PHE A 771 -4.75 -19.07 26.37
N ASN A 772 -3.96 -18.36 27.16
CA ASN A 772 -4.10 -18.26 28.59
C ASN A 772 -4.28 -16.80 29.06
N ASP A 773 -4.26 -16.56 30.34
CA ASP A 773 -4.44 -15.25 30.97
C ASP A 773 -3.30 -14.24 30.71
N ARG A 774 -2.23 -14.65 30.03
CA ARG A 774 -1.10 -13.80 29.63
C ARG A 774 -1.10 -13.44 28.16
N VAL A 775 -2.11 -13.81 27.39
CA VAL A 775 -2.14 -13.65 25.93
C VAL A 775 -3.25 -12.71 25.51
N GLY A 776 -2.90 -11.70 24.73
CA GLY A 776 -3.83 -10.77 24.12
C GLY A 776 -3.68 -10.73 22.59
N ILE A 777 -4.70 -10.21 21.92
CA ILE A 777 -4.76 -10.04 20.47
C ILE A 777 -4.84 -8.55 20.16
N SER A 778 -3.94 -8.07 19.30
CA SER A 778 -3.95 -6.67 18.88
C SER A 778 -5.01 -6.38 17.81
N PHE A 779 -5.56 -5.19 17.87
CA PHE A 779 -6.42 -4.58 16.86
C PHE A 779 -5.88 -3.20 16.48
N ASP A 780 -6.13 -2.75 15.28
CA ASP A 780 -5.82 -1.39 14.89
C ASP A 780 -6.48 -0.42 15.87
N HIS A 781 -5.77 0.63 16.24
CA HIS A 781 -6.19 1.66 17.22
C HIS A 781 -6.42 1.16 18.67
N MET A 782 -6.14 -0.12 18.95
CA MET A 782 -6.14 -0.63 20.33
C MET A 782 -5.07 0.10 21.13
N ARG A 783 -5.43 0.52 22.34
CA ARG A 783 -4.58 1.23 23.29
C ARG A 783 -4.51 0.42 24.58
N ILE A 784 -3.31 0.15 25.09
CA ILE A 784 -3.10 -0.58 26.34
C ILE A 784 -2.03 0.08 27.20
N CYS A 785 -2.21 0.02 28.51
CA CYS A 785 -1.20 0.28 29.52
C CYS A 785 -0.85 -1.03 30.24
N PHE A 786 0.25 -1.10 30.97
CA PHE A 786 0.60 -2.33 31.68
C PHE A 786 -0.43 -2.74 32.75
N GLY A 787 -1.17 -1.77 33.30
CA GLY A 787 -2.28 -2.04 34.21
C GLY A 787 -3.43 -2.85 33.56
N ASP A 788 -3.54 -2.82 32.22
CA ASP A 788 -4.64 -3.47 31.50
C ASP A 788 -4.42 -4.97 31.28
N PHE A 789 -3.24 -5.53 31.59
CA PHE A 789 -2.92 -6.95 31.34
C PHE A 789 -3.92 -7.93 31.93
N LYS A 790 -4.48 -7.64 33.10
CA LYS A 790 -5.52 -8.45 33.72
C LYS A 790 -6.88 -8.35 33.01
N ILE A 791 -7.13 -7.21 32.34
CA ILE A 791 -8.39 -6.92 31.66
C ILE A 791 -8.42 -7.60 30.29
N LEU A 792 -7.30 -7.60 29.53
CA LEU A 792 -7.24 -8.06 28.16
C LEU A 792 -7.78 -9.49 27.92
N PRO A 793 -7.43 -10.52 28.73
CA PRO A 793 -8.00 -11.85 28.58
C PRO A 793 -9.51 -11.89 28.87
N ARG A 794 -10.02 -10.97 29.70
CA ARG A 794 -11.46 -10.89 30.04
C ARG A 794 -12.31 -10.38 28.87
N LEU A 795 -11.70 -9.70 27.89
CA LEU A 795 -12.38 -9.23 26.67
C LEU A 795 -12.63 -10.36 25.66
N ILE A 796 -11.89 -11.46 25.73
CA ILE A 796 -11.92 -12.55 24.73
C ILE A 796 -13.33 -13.13 24.53
N PRO A 797 -14.15 -13.40 25.55
CA PRO A 797 -15.51 -13.93 25.35
C PRO A 797 -16.39 -12.99 24.51
N ALA A 798 -16.38 -11.68 24.81
CA ALA A 798 -17.12 -10.68 24.06
C ALA A 798 -16.60 -10.55 22.60
N LEU A 799 -15.26 -10.61 22.40
CA LEU A 799 -14.64 -10.62 21.07
C LEU A 799 -15.03 -11.86 20.26
N LYS A 800 -15.03 -13.06 20.89
CA LYS A 800 -15.46 -14.30 20.24
C LYS A 800 -16.92 -14.22 19.78
N THR A 801 -17.77 -13.63 20.62
CA THR A 801 -19.19 -13.49 20.29
C THR A 801 -19.41 -12.48 19.16
N LEU A 802 -18.72 -11.32 19.23
CA LEU A 802 -18.79 -10.30 18.17
C LEU A 802 -18.36 -10.83 16.79
N PHE A 803 -17.36 -11.70 16.76
CA PHE A 803 -16.77 -12.25 15.53
C PHE A 803 -17.10 -13.72 15.30
N ALA A 804 -18.19 -14.23 15.89
CA ALA A 804 -18.56 -15.65 15.83
C ALA A 804 -18.74 -16.16 14.39
N GLU A 805 -19.34 -15.36 13.50
CA GLU A 805 -19.48 -15.69 12.08
C GLU A 805 -18.12 -15.84 11.38
N ASP A 806 -17.21 -14.90 11.64
CA ASP A 806 -15.86 -14.93 11.07
C ASP A 806 -15.05 -16.14 11.57
N ILE A 807 -15.20 -16.49 12.85
CA ILE A 807 -14.57 -17.68 13.45
C ILE A 807 -15.10 -18.94 12.79
N GLY A 808 -16.44 -19.08 12.66
CA GLY A 808 -17.08 -20.23 12.02
C GLY A 808 -16.62 -20.41 10.56
N GLU A 809 -16.52 -19.32 9.77
CA GLU A 809 -15.95 -19.39 8.41
C GLU A 809 -14.48 -19.87 8.38
N MET A 810 -13.68 -19.49 9.36
CA MET A 810 -12.29 -19.92 9.45
C MET A 810 -12.16 -21.40 9.85
N GLU A 811 -12.98 -21.86 10.79
CA GLU A 811 -13.06 -23.27 11.19
C GLU A 811 -13.47 -24.16 10.02
N GLU A 812 -14.51 -23.80 9.27
CA GLU A 812 -14.89 -24.51 8.05
C GLU A 812 -13.76 -24.56 6.99
N ARG A 813 -12.99 -23.48 6.85
CA ARG A 813 -11.85 -23.45 5.93
C ARG A 813 -10.73 -24.38 6.41
N ARG A 814 -10.51 -24.46 7.71
CA ARG A 814 -9.53 -25.36 8.35
C ARG A 814 -9.93 -26.81 8.12
N GLU A 815 -11.18 -27.19 8.42
CA GLU A 815 -11.70 -28.54 8.19
C GLU A 815 -11.60 -28.96 6.71
N ARG A 816 -11.96 -28.07 5.79
CA ARG A 816 -11.82 -28.34 4.35
C ARG A 816 -10.37 -28.53 3.91
N ARG A 817 -9.39 -27.91 4.58
CA ARG A 817 -7.95 -28.14 4.33
C ARG A 817 -7.52 -29.51 4.87
N GLU A 818 -7.89 -29.86 6.09
CA GLU A 818 -7.59 -31.15 6.72
C GLU A 818 -8.14 -32.32 5.92
N LEU A 819 -9.37 -32.19 5.40
CA LEU A 819 -9.97 -33.19 4.52
C LEU A 819 -9.23 -33.35 3.17
N ARG A 820 -8.59 -32.28 2.67
CA ARG A 820 -7.80 -32.35 1.42
C ARG A 820 -6.39 -32.90 1.62
N HIS A 821 -5.83 -32.74 2.80
CA HIS A 821 -4.53 -33.20 3.22
C HIS A 821 -4.62 -33.93 4.55
N PRO A 822 -5.18 -35.15 4.60
CA PRO A 822 -5.21 -35.92 5.84
C PRO A 822 -3.79 -36.11 6.32
N ARG A 823 -3.50 -35.65 7.54
CA ARG A 823 -2.22 -35.89 8.21
C ARG A 823 -1.98 -37.39 8.18
N GLY A 824 -0.91 -37.83 7.51
CA GLY A 824 -0.50 -39.23 7.54
C GLY A 824 -0.35 -39.63 8.98
N SER A 825 -1.21 -40.56 9.42
CA SER A 825 -1.13 -41.16 10.76
C SER A 825 0.31 -41.61 11.02
N SER A 826 0.94 -41.04 12.04
CA SER A 826 2.17 -41.56 12.62
C SER A 826 1.93 -43.03 12.99
N SER A 827 2.47 -43.92 12.19
CA SER A 827 2.51 -45.34 12.53
C SER A 827 3.41 -45.53 13.74
N GLU A 828 2.81 -45.71 14.88
CA GLU A 828 3.45 -46.37 16.02
C GLU A 828 3.83 -47.79 15.56
N VAL A 829 5.12 -48.04 15.66
CA VAL A 829 5.73 -49.37 15.49
C VAL A 829 5.23 -50.26 16.64
N ASN A 830 4.37 -51.23 16.35
CA ASN A 830 4.23 -52.42 17.12
C ASN A 830 4.46 -53.62 16.21
N SER A 831 5.61 -54.26 16.45
CA SER A 831 5.98 -55.54 15.94
C SER A 831 5.09 -56.66 16.53
N GLU A 832 4.76 -57.58 15.69
CA GLU A 832 4.59 -59.02 15.87
C GLU A 832 3.24 -59.59 15.35
N GLN A 833 3.36 -60.33 14.40
CA GLN A 833 2.93 -61.67 14.09
C GLN A 833 2.28 -61.89 12.70
N LYS A 834 3.09 -62.67 11.99
CA LYS A 834 2.70 -63.37 10.74
C LYS A 834 1.48 -64.25 10.93
N THR A 835 0.60 -64.29 9.95
CA THR A 835 0.23 -65.52 9.22
C THR A 835 -0.71 -65.30 8.07
N THR A 836 -0.24 -65.70 6.91
CA THR A 836 -0.88 -66.28 5.72
C THR A 836 -2.41 -66.39 5.65
N ARG A 837 -3.04 -65.86 4.56
CA ARG A 837 -3.66 -66.68 3.53
C ARG A 837 -4.09 -65.88 2.30
N ALA A 838 -3.88 -66.60 1.22
CA ALA A 838 -4.03 -66.17 -0.17
C ALA A 838 -5.52 -66.20 -0.68
N ALA A 839 -5.64 -65.59 -1.78
CA ALA A 839 -6.42 -65.96 -2.98
C ALA A 839 -7.78 -65.37 -3.22
N ASN A 840 -7.78 -64.63 -4.29
CA ASN A 840 -8.66 -64.79 -5.49
C ASN A 840 -10.02 -64.17 -5.55
N VAL A 841 -10.18 -63.59 -6.65
CA VAL A 841 -11.22 -63.62 -7.73
C VAL A 841 -11.98 -62.29 -7.93
N SER A 842 -11.52 -61.55 -8.87
CA SER A 842 -11.98 -61.30 -10.25
C SER A 842 -13.35 -60.62 -10.48
N ARG A 843 -13.24 -59.63 -11.35
CA ARG A 843 -14.11 -59.31 -12.50
C ARG A 843 -15.57 -58.93 -12.33
N GLY A 844 -15.84 -57.78 -12.99
CA GLY A 844 -17.08 -57.63 -13.77
C GLY A 844 -17.74 -56.28 -13.58
N ALA A 845 -17.45 -55.31 -14.42
CA ALA A 845 -18.19 -54.95 -15.58
C ALA A 845 -19.43 -54.07 -15.31
N LYS A 846 -19.34 -52.83 -15.73
CA LYS A 846 -20.16 -52.09 -16.73
C LYS A 846 -21.68 -51.93 -16.58
N ARG A 847 -22.04 -50.69 -16.84
CA ARG A 847 -23.23 -50.16 -17.51
C ARG A 847 -24.47 -50.01 -16.63
N ASP A 848 -25.25 -49.07 -16.78
CA ASP A 848 -25.72 -48.01 -17.67
C ASP A 848 -26.96 -47.36 -17.08
N GLN A 849 -27.17 -46.13 -17.43
CA GLN A 849 -28.39 -45.44 -17.80
C GLN A 849 -29.47 -45.17 -16.73
N GLU A 850 -29.69 -43.91 -16.61
CA GLU A 850 -30.72 -43.02 -17.19
C GLU A 850 -31.99 -42.83 -16.34
N ALA A 851 -32.31 -41.59 -16.24
CA ALA A 851 -33.61 -40.97 -16.46
C ALA A 851 -34.52 -40.65 -15.28
N ALA A 852 -34.88 -39.44 -15.37
CA ALA A 852 -36.15 -38.74 -15.13
C ALA A 852 -36.20 -37.90 -13.84
N ALA A 853 -36.03 -36.60 -13.98
CA ALA A 853 -36.98 -35.58 -14.40
C ALA A 853 -38.11 -35.33 -13.38
N THR A 854 -38.15 -34.08 -13.04
CA THR A 854 -39.29 -33.18 -12.94
C THR A 854 -39.56 -32.54 -11.56
N HIS A 855 -39.58 -31.22 -11.67
CA HIS A 855 -40.35 -30.21 -10.93
C HIS A 855 -40.05 -29.91 -9.45
N SER A 856 -39.58 -28.71 -9.17
CA SER A 856 -40.36 -27.49 -8.97
C SER A 856 -39.42 -26.29 -8.73
N VAL A 857 -39.61 -25.35 -9.47
CA VAL A 857 -39.72 -23.93 -9.62
C VAL A 857 -40.07 -23.21 -8.31
N GLU A 858 -39.36 -22.03 -8.19
CA GLU A 858 -39.70 -20.85 -7.37
C GLU A 858 -39.30 -20.87 -5.89
N THR A 859 -38.30 -20.13 -5.58
CA THR A 859 -38.32 -18.76 -5.06
C THR A 859 -36.91 -18.33 -4.66
N LYS A 860 -36.29 -17.46 -5.42
CA LYS A 860 -35.18 -16.62 -4.95
C LYS A 860 -35.28 -15.27 -5.60
N ARG A 861 -35.89 -14.35 -4.90
CA ARG A 861 -35.62 -12.92 -5.06
C ARG A 861 -35.36 -12.32 -3.70
N LEU A 862 -34.37 -11.46 -3.71
CA LEU A 862 -34.00 -10.43 -2.73
C LEU A 862 -33.25 -10.88 -1.48
N LYS A 863 -31.91 -10.59 -1.54
CA LYS A 863 -31.28 -9.64 -0.61
C LYS A 863 -29.94 -9.22 -1.17
N THR A 864 -29.95 -8.06 -1.80
CA THR A 864 -28.80 -7.18 -1.96
C THR A 864 -28.73 -6.28 -0.75
N SER A 865 -27.61 -6.25 -0.11
CA SER A 865 -27.06 -5.06 0.52
C SER A 865 -25.56 -5.23 0.68
#